data_7605ec431ecd0a6566e43a659893f325
#
_entry.id   7605ec431ecd0a6566e43a659893f325
#
_cell.length_a   1.000
_cell.length_b   1.000
_cell.length_c   1.000
_cell.angle_alpha   90.00
_cell.angle_beta   90.00
_cell.angle_gamma   90.00
#
_symmetry.space_group_name_H-M   'P 1'
#
loop_
_entity.id
_entity.type
_entity.pdbx_description
1 polymer ?
#
loop_
_entity_poly.entity_id
_entity_poly.type
_entity_poly.pdbx_seq_one_letter_code
_entity_poly.pdbx_strand_id
1 'polypeptide(L)'
;MRNILVLATVTLGTLSLNAQNTTMFVHTTDGNVTPTDIAKVDKITFTDAEYDLNADKDRILEYNELNWPEDRLLPLFLPPASIVRAFDMNEAKLNEQERVMFCVMQGIVNRTRPRILLYNHNEEPKTTWPGAHNLRIATVNTNKPYQFVKRYENEIKGLVLYSTEKSEHYANVAATVAGLERLLPVTAEIRQKLIDNGMDFPVVKDLTSLTMTAPHEIYNYLYENYWDRCNHRLLVSLSPNIPYVHDIAAAAGSAVVWLDARNDKEKYVLDKMLYDMTPGRDIVLGWYHEERSGVGEATKYGLSTVPADFFENTTVYTAVNNPVCIPPVPKRPKLENKIYATVYISDGDNIQYCQHAMAKIFEQSGRGKMPMNWTISPALADFAPQMLNYYYKKATANDCFVCGPSGLGYAMPYDAHNKRWNTSTKSDFVPYARLSQRYLEKSGLRVVTVWDEVNNYQRQAYAEECSYLYGLTIQDWERQTGRLGTNIEAGRLPFIPNYPCYANGIDVISDFFNRDIKNFDGSKPMFVSGQCTVWDVGPDKLIGLTDKLDALSPGNVEIVRADHFFNMFCEANHLPFDLTMTESMQVTSSPSETEAALAADGSPSEPNMWVSSTTDGKGWVQCDFGEPYLISRYVVRHAQAAGLGCELNTRDFIVETSLDGKTWALAGTYTNNTEAVTDASFDAVEARYVRVSITDAGADGVARIGDLEVYGSR
;
A
#
# COMPACT_ATOMS: atom_id res chain seq x y z
N MET A 1 -16.71 9.85 -33.18
CA MET A 1 -17.19 8.73 -34.02
C MET A 1 -16.04 8.04 -34.77
N ARG A 2 -15.29 8.71 -35.67
CA ARG A 2 -14.21 8.04 -36.45
C ARG A 2 -13.12 7.38 -35.60
N ASN A 3 -12.70 8.00 -34.49
CA ASN A 3 -11.59 7.47 -33.66
C ASN A 3 -12.01 6.29 -32.76
N ILE A 4 -13.26 6.24 -32.31
CA ILE A 4 -13.78 5.13 -31.51
C ILE A 4 -14.06 3.91 -32.41
N LEU A 5 -14.58 4.13 -33.60
CA LEU A 5 -14.79 3.05 -34.59
C LEU A 5 -13.47 2.42 -35.06
N VAL A 6 -12.43 3.22 -35.20
CA VAL A 6 -11.07 2.74 -35.55
C VAL A 6 -10.48 1.93 -34.40
N LEU A 7 -10.68 2.36 -33.12
CA LEU A 7 -10.19 1.62 -31.96
C LEU A 7 -10.91 0.27 -31.82
N ALA A 8 -12.23 0.24 -31.94
CA ALA A 8 -13.01 -1.00 -31.90
C ALA A 8 -12.65 -1.95 -33.07
N THR A 9 -12.41 -1.41 -34.27
CA THR A 9 -12.02 -2.21 -35.44
C THR A 9 -10.58 -2.73 -35.28
N VAL A 10 -9.67 -1.96 -34.71
CA VAL A 10 -8.29 -2.38 -34.44
C VAL A 10 -8.24 -3.45 -33.32
N THR A 11 -9.03 -3.30 -32.28
CA THR A 11 -9.10 -4.29 -31.20
C THR A 11 -9.71 -5.61 -31.68
N LEU A 12 -10.77 -5.56 -32.49
CA LEU A 12 -11.34 -6.75 -33.13
C LEU A 12 -10.39 -7.34 -34.19
N GLY A 13 -9.65 -6.53 -34.90
CA GLY A 13 -8.66 -6.99 -35.90
C GLY A 13 -7.44 -7.64 -35.27
N THR A 14 -6.97 -7.17 -34.09
CA THR A 14 -5.89 -7.80 -33.34
C THR A 14 -6.34 -9.07 -32.62
N LEU A 15 -7.57 -9.13 -32.14
CA LEU A 15 -8.16 -10.36 -31.60
C LEU A 15 -8.31 -11.45 -32.69
N SER A 16 -8.57 -11.09 -33.96
CA SER A 16 -8.66 -12.07 -35.05
C SER A 16 -7.31 -12.63 -35.51
N LEU A 17 -6.19 -12.02 -35.14
CA LEU A 17 -4.85 -12.48 -35.51
C LEU A 17 -4.20 -13.46 -34.52
N ASN A 18 -4.72 -13.53 -33.26
CA ASN A 18 -4.13 -14.41 -32.24
C ASN A 18 -5.18 -15.24 -31.46
N ALA A 19 -6.43 -15.30 -31.88
CA ALA A 19 -7.45 -15.77 -30.96
C ALA A 19 -8.16 -17.04 -31.38
N GLN A 20 -8.00 -18.03 -30.58
CA GLN A 20 -9.01 -19.05 -30.32
C GLN A 20 -10.08 -18.58 -29.30
N ASN A 21 -10.05 -17.34 -28.82
CA ASN A 21 -11.05 -16.82 -27.89
C ASN A 21 -12.32 -16.42 -28.64
N THR A 22 -13.35 -17.22 -28.50
CA THR A 22 -14.66 -17.04 -29.10
C THR A 22 -15.65 -16.28 -28.19
N THR A 23 -15.20 -15.84 -27.02
CA THR A 23 -16.08 -15.26 -26.00
C THR A 23 -15.64 -13.84 -25.65
N MET A 24 -16.58 -12.89 -25.79
CA MET A 24 -16.46 -11.52 -25.29
C MET A 24 -17.17 -11.44 -23.93
N PHE A 25 -16.48 -10.93 -22.93
CA PHE A 25 -17.07 -10.68 -21.62
C PHE A 25 -17.52 -9.23 -21.53
N VAL A 26 -18.82 -9.02 -21.33
CA VAL A 26 -19.38 -7.69 -21.09
C VAL A 26 -19.50 -7.53 -19.57
N HIS A 27 -18.63 -6.69 -19.01
CA HIS A 27 -18.70 -6.29 -17.61
C HIS A 27 -19.67 -5.12 -17.47
N THR A 28 -20.73 -5.30 -16.72
CA THR A 28 -21.68 -4.23 -16.43
C THR A 28 -21.34 -3.53 -15.12
N THR A 29 -21.78 -2.28 -14.98
CA THR A 29 -21.47 -1.43 -13.81
C THR A 29 -22.07 -1.91 -12.49
N ASP A 30 -22.98 -2.88 -12.54
CA ASP A 30 -23.59 -3.56 -11.38
C ASP A 30 -22.79 -4.83 -10.96
N GLY A 31 -21.62 -5.04 -11.58
CA GLY A 31 -20.72 -6.15 -11.26
C GLY A 31 -21.09 -7.46 -11.97
N ASN A 32 -22.12 -7.48 -12.81
CA ASN A 32 -22.44 -8.67 -13.59
C ASN A 32 -21.48 -8.81 -14.77
N VAL A 33 -21.08 -10.04 -15.06
CA VAL A 33 -20.26 -10.39 -16.23
C VAL A 33 -21.08 -11.30 -17.12
N THR A 34 -21.36 -10.85 -18.34
CA THR A 34 -22.11 -11.64 -19.30
C THR A 34 -21.16 -12.14 -20.40
N PRO A 35 -20.89 -13.45 -20.47
CA PRO A 35 -20.13 -14.03 -21.56
C PRO A 35 -20.99 -13.99 -22.83
N THR A 36 -20.45 -13.47 -23.91
CA THR A 36 -21.11 -13.37 -25.20
C THR A 36 -20.24 -14.03 -26.27
N ASP A 37 -20.78 -15.03 -26.95
CA ASP A 37 -20.10 -15.68 -28.06
C ASP A 37 -19.88 -14.65 -29.19
N ILE A 38 -18.63 -14.36 -29.52
CA ILE A 38 -18.26 -13.37 -30.55
C ILE A 38 -18.89 -13.73 -31.91
N ALA A 39 -19.05 -15.01 -32.20
CA ALA A 39 -19.69 -15.45 -33.45
C ALA A 39 -21.19 -15.06 -33.57
N LYS A 40 -21.82 -14.70 -32.44
CA LYS A 40 -23.21 -14.24 -32.37
C LYS A 40 -23.34 -12.71 -32.31
N VAL A 41 -22.24 -12.00 -32.32
CA VAL A 41 -22.23 -10.53 -32.29
C VAL A 41 -22.20 -10.00 -33.71
N ASP A 42 -23.34 -9.51 -34.16
CA ASP A 42 -23.44 -8.88 -35.48
C ASP A 42 -22.82 -7.47 -35.50
N LYS A 43 -23.00 -6.72 -34.42
CA LYS A 43 -22.53 -5.34 -34.32
C LYS A 43 -22.36 -4.88 -32.88
N ILE A 44 -21.26 -4.20 -32.61
CA ILE A 44 -21.08 -3.42 -31.37
C ILE A 44 -21.21 -1.94 -31.77
N THR A 45 -22.24 -1.28 -31.26
CA THR A 45 -22.42 0.17 -31.45
C THR A 45 -22.16 0.86 -30.12
N PHE A 46 -21.22 1.81 -30.14
CA PHE A 46 -21.10 2.82 -29.10
C PHE A 46 -21.92 4.00 -29.61
N THR A 47 -23.11 4.20 -29.06
CA THR A 47 -23.87 5.43 -29.34
C THR A 47 -23.21 6.57 -28.60
N ASP A 48 -23.07 7.73 -29.25
CA ASP A 48 -22.84 9.03 -28.62
C ASP A 48 -24.10 9.53 -27.86
N ALA A 49 -24.92 8.65 -27.35
CA ALA A 49 -25.76 9.05 -26.23
C ALA A 49 -24.74 9.68 -25.27
N GLU A 50 -24.73 11.02 -25.19
CA GLU A 50 -24.08 11.72 -24.09
C GLU A 50 -24.43 10.85 -22.89
N TYR A 51 -23.41 10.20 -22.33
CA TYR A 51 -23.58 9.50 -21.06
C TYR A 51 -24.19 10.59 -20.21
N ASP A 52 -25.46 10.45 -19.94
CA ASP A 52 -26.22 11.55 -19.35
C ASP A 52 -25.53 11.82 -18.01
N LEU A 53 -24.64 12.82 -18.05
CA LEU A 53 -23.99 13.32 -16.85
C LEU A 53 -25.04 13.78 -15.81
N ASN A 54 -26.32 13.78 -16.20
CA ASN A 54 -27.47 14.04 -15.38
C ASN A 54 -28.12 12.75 -14.87
N ALA A 55 -27.94 11.59 -15.48
CA ALA A 55 -28.44 10.32 -14.94
C ALA A 55 -27.75 9.93 -13.63
N ASP A 56 -26.46 10.28 -13.47
CA ASP A 56 -25.76 10.16 -12.18
C ASP A 56 -26.20 11.23 -11.14
N LYS A 57 -27.03 12.22 -11.52
CA LYS A 57 -27.52 13.24 -10.58
C LYS A 57 -28.64 12.76 -9.66
N ASP A 58 -29.29 11.68 -10.01
CA ASP A 58 -30.51 11.27 -9.29
C ASP A 58 -30.25 10.42 -8.05
N ARG A 59 -29.01 9.98 -7.82
CA ARG A 59 -28.65 9.21 -6.62
C ARG A 59 -27.36 9.68 -5.97
N ILE A 60 -27.49 10.68 -5.11
CA ILE A 60 -26.36 11.11 -4.26
C ILE A 60 -26.35 10.22 -3.01
N LEU A 61 -25.26 9.46 -2.84
CA LEU A 61 -25.07 8.61 -1.67
C LEU A 61 -24.85 9.43 -0.40
N GLU A 62 -25.48 9.03 0.68
CA GLU A 62 -25.08 9.45 2.02
C GLU A 62 -23.82 8.65 2.43
N TYR A 63 -23.02 9.16 3.39
CA TYR A 63 -21.75 8.52 3.76
C TYR A 63 -21.93 7.11 4.33
N ASN A 64 -23.04 6.83 5.00
CA ASN A 64 -23.38 5.53 5.56
C ASN A 64 -23.91 4.51 4.52
N GLU A 65 -24.12 4.92 3.28
CA GLU A 65 -24.45 4.04 2.16
C GLU A 65 -23.22 3.55 1.41
N LEU A 66 -22.02 4.03 1.76
CA LEU A 66 -20.78 3.59 1.14
C LEU A 66 -20.51 2.11 1.42
N ASN A 67 -20.15 1.38 0.38
CA ASN A 67 -19.64 0.02 0.54
C ASN A 67 -18.23 0.06 1.13
N TRP A 68 -18.09 -0.41 2.37
CA TRP A 68 -16.81 -0.45 3.06
C TRP A 68 -16.50 -1.86 3.58
N PRO A 69 -15.88 -2.73 2.76
CA PRO A 69 -15.53 -4.08 3.17
C PRO A 69 -14.60 -4.12 4.38
N GLU A 70 -14.73 -5.15 5.21
CA GLU A 70 -13.94 -5.30 6.45
C GLU A 70 -12.44 -5.51 6.18
N ASP A 71 -12.09 -5.96 5.00
CA ASP A 71 -10.71 -6.21 4.56
C ASP A 71 -10.06 -5.01 3.85
N ARG A 72 -10.73 -3.83 3.86
CA ARG A 72 -10.21 -2.61 3.23
C ARG A 72 -10.06 -1.46 4.22
N LEU A 73 -9.01 -0.66 4.03
CA LEU A 73 -8.77 0.57 4.81
C LEU A 73 -9.73 1.69 4.41
N LEU A 74 -10.15 1.73 3.16
CA LEU A 74 -11.02 2.77 2.60
C LEU A 74 -12.27 2.17 1.95
N PRO A 75 -13.36 2.93 1.87
CA PRO A 75 -14.57 2.47 1.18
C PRO A 75 -14.31 2.25 -0.32
N LEU A 76 -15.11 1.39 -0.91
CA LEU A 76 -15.17 1.20 -2.36
C LEU A 76 -16.06 2.26 -2.98
N PHE A 77 -15.49 3.05 -3.88
CA PHE A 77 -16.23 3.97 -4.73
C PHE A 77 -16.53 3.31 -6.09
N LEU A 78 -17.55 3.77 -6.76
CA LEU A 78 -17.75 3.42 -8.17
C LEU A 78 -16.54 3.92 -9.01
N PRO A 79 -16.23 3.28 -10.13
CA PRO A 79 -15.16 3.76 -11.01
C PRO A 79 -15.33 5.24 -11.37
N PRO A 80 -14.24 5.99 -11.55
CA PRO A 80 -14.31 7.41 -11.90
C PRO A 80 -15.18 7.66 -13.13
N ALA A 81 -15.81 8.83 -13.18
CA ALA A 81 -16.57 9.24 -14.35
C ALA A 81 -15.72 9.21 -15.63
N SER A 82 -16.34 8.99 -16.77
CA SER A 82 -15.65 8.94 -18.07
C SER A 82 -14.82 10.19 -18.38
N ILE A 83 -15.16 11.31 -17.76
CA ILE A 83 -14.38 12.56 -17.75
C ILE A 83 -14.39 13.12 -16.34
N VAL A 84 -13.22 13.18 -15.71
CA VAL A 84 -13.01 13.82 -14.42
C VAL A 84 -12.64 15.30 -14.62
N ARG A 85 -13.28 16.20 -13.90
CA ARG A 85 -13.01 17.64 -13.98
C ARG A 85 -11.90 18.02 -13.02
N ALA A 86 -10.77 18.44 -13.58
CA ALA A 86 -9.63 18.91 -12.81
C ALA A 86 -9.69 20.42 -12.60
N PHE A 87 -9.54 20.85 -11.36
CA PHE A 87 -9.52 22.25 -10.98
C PHE A 87 -8.23 22.57 -10.21
N ASP A 88 -7.51 23.61 -10.66
CA ASP A 88 -6.26 24.03 -10.05
C ASP A 88 -6.49 25.14 -9.03
N MET A 89 -6.39 24.77 -7.75
CA MET A 89 -6.59 25.70 -6.65
C MET A 89 -5.45 26.72 -6.50
N ASN A 90 -4.25 26.40 -6.97
CA ASN A 90 -3.11 27.31 -6.93
C ASN A 90 -3.26 28.43 -7.98
N GLU A 91 -3.65 28.07 -9.19
CA GLU A 91 -3.94 29.04 -10.25
C GLU A 91 -5.15 29.93 -9.90
N ALA A 92 -6.17 29.34 -9.23
CA ALA A 92 -7.36 30.07 -8.80
C ALA A 92 -7.11 31.06 -7.66
N LYS A 93 -5.93 31.00 -7.02
CA LYS A 93 -5.52 31.89 -5.92
C LYS A 93 -6.49 31.91 -4.73
N LEU A 94 -6.97 30.73 -4.35
CA LEU A 94 -7.85 30.52 -3.21
C LEU A 94 -7.09 30.70 -1.89
N ASN A 95 -7.75 31.26 -0.86
CA ASN A 95 -7.22 31.21 0.50
C ASN A 95 -7.39 29.81 1.12
N GLU A 96 -6.83 29.59 2.30
CA GLU A 96 -6.82 28.27 2.97
C GLU A 96 -8.24 27.75 3.25
N GLN A 97 -9.14 28.61 3.74
CA GLN A 97 -10.52 28.23 4.04
C GLN A 97 -11.31 27.90 2.77
N GLU A 98 -11.06 28.60 1.68
CA GLU A 98 -11.64 28.27 0.37
C GLU A 98 -11.13 26.90 -0.11
N ARG A 99 -9.83 26.61 0.04
CA ARG A 99 -9.26 25.31 -0.33
C ARG A 99 -9.88 24.16 0.47
N VAL A 100 -10.06 24.34 1.80
CA VAL A 100 -10.76 23.36 2.65
C VAL A 100 -12.19 23.14 2.15
N MET A 101 -12.93 24.22 1.85
CA MET A 101 -14.29 24.13 1.30
C MET A 101 -14.32 23.31 -0.01
N PHE A 102 -13.38 23.58 -0.93
CA PHE A 102 -13.30 22.84 -2.20
C PHE A 102 -12.98 21.35 -2.01
N CYS A 103 -12.09 21.00 -1.08
CA CYS A 103 -11.76 19.60 -0.79
C CYS A 103 -12.93 18.86 -0.11
N VAL A 104 -13.66 19.52 0.81
CA VAL A 104 -14.88 18.97 1.38
C VAL A 104 -15.95 18.77 0.30
N MET A 105 -16.14 19.75 -0.59
CA MET A 105 -17.03 19.62 -1.75
C MET A 105 -16.63 18.44 -2.64
N GLN A 106 -15.34 18.28 -2.90
CA GLN A 106 -14.82 17.13 -3.66
C GLN A 106 -15.26 15.82 -3.02
N GLY A 107 -15.08 15.66 -1.71
CA GLY A 107 -15.48 14.45 -1.00
C GLY A 107 -16.97 14.16 -1.08
N ILE A 108 -17.82 15.18 -0.91
CA ILE A 108 -19.26 15.06 -1.02
C ILE A 108 -19.68 14.63 -2.43
N VAL A 109 -19.15 15.28 -3.46
CA VAL A 109 -19.47 15.00 -4.87
C VAL A 109 -18.93 13.65 -5.31
N ASN A 110 -17.70 13.30 -4.90
CA ASN A 110 -17.04 12.05 -5.29
C ASN A 110 -17.57 10.84 -4.52
N ARG A 111 -18.34 11.03 -3.47
CA ARG A 111 -18.90 9.95 -2.64
C ARG A 111 -19.66 8.90 -3.45
N THR A 112 -20.40 9.31 -4.45
CA THR A 112 -21.08 8.39 -5.37
C THR A 112 -20.11 7.83 -6.40
N ARG A 113 -19.42 8.74 -7.12
CA ARG A 113 -18.47 8.43 -8.18
C ARG A 113 -17.48 9.60 -8.31
N PRO A 114 -16.17 9.38 -8.40
CA PRO A 114 -15.22 10.46 -8.61
C PRO A 114 -15.48 11.23 -9.90
N ARG A 115 -15.74 12.53 -9.76
CA ARG A 115 -16.01 13.50 -10.85
C ARG A 115 -15.16 14.74 -10.75
N ILE A 116 -14.56 15.00 -9.57
CA ILE A 116 -13.71 16.14 -9.27
C ILE A 116 -12.33 15.65 -8.91
N LEU A 117 -11.31 16.29 -9.50
CA LEU A 117 -9.90 16.17 -9.13
C LEU A 117 -9.37 17.58 -8.86
N LEU A 118 -8.70 17.78 -7.73
CA LEU A 118 -8.16 19.07 -7.33
C LEU A 118 -6.63 19.05 -7.36
N TYR A 119 -6.02 20.07 -7.97
CA TYR A 119 -4.57 20.28 -7.86
C TYR A 119 -4.31 21.35 -6.79
N ASN A 120 -3.58 20.97 -5.77
CA ASN A 120 -3.22 21.87 -4.68
C ASN A 120 -1.70 21.92 -4.44
N HIS A 121 -0.99 20.92 -4.89
CA HIS A 121 0.47 20.79 -4.82
C HIS A 121 1.12 21.05 -6.20
N ASN A 122 2.35 21.57 -6.23
CA ASN A 122 3.03 21.94 -7.48
C ASN A 122 4.33 21.16 -7.73
N GLU A 123 4.62 20.14 -6.96
CA GLU A 123 5.92 19.47 -7.02
C GLU A 123 6.09 18.51 -8.18
N GLU A 124 5.03 17.85 -8.64
CA GLU A 124 5.09 16.91 -9.77
C GLU A 124 4.24 17.39 -10.96
N PRO A 125 4.46 16.84 -12.16
CA PRO A 125 3.63 17.10 -13.31
C PRO A 125 2.17 16.70 -13.07
N LYS A 126 1.22 17.59 -13.31
CA LYS A 126 -0.23 17.35 -13.14
C LYS A 126 -0.78 16.17 -13.94
N THR A 127 0.00 15.62 -14.88
CA THR A 127 -0.38 14.48 -15.72
C THR A 127 0.09 13.14 -15.17
N THR A 128 1.02 13.10 -14.22
CA THR A 128 1.65 11.86 -13.74
C THR A 128 0.62 10.91 -13.15
N TRP A 129 -0.08 11.33 -12.11
CA TRP A 129 -1.03 10.45 -11.41
C TRP A 129 -2.33 10.24 -12.17
N PRO A 130 -2.95 11.25 -12.80
CA PRO A 130 -4.07 11.01 -13.70
C PRO A 130 -3.71 10.02 -14.83
N GLY A 131 -2.50 10.12 -15.39
CA GLY A 131 -2.00 9.19 -16.40
C GLY A 131 -1.82 7.77 -15.87
N ALA A 132 -1.21 7.60 -14.70
CA ALA A 132 -1.03 6.30 -14.05
C ALA A 132 -2.39 5.62 -13.75
N HIS A 133 -3.40 6.40 -13.38
CA HIS A 133 -4.76 5.92 -13.13
C HIS A 133 -5.64 5.87 -14.39
N ASN A 134 -5.07 6.13 -15.56
CA ASN A 134 -5.79 6.15 -16.85
C ASN A 134 -7.03 7.06 -16.88
N LEU A 135 -6.96 8.20 -16.17
CA LEU A 135 -8.07 9.15 -16.07
C LEU A 135 -8.13 10.07 -17.29
N ARG A 136 -9.34 10.29 -17.81
CA ARG A 136 -9.60 11.32 -18.80
C ARG A 136 -9.95 12.62 -18.10
N ILE A 137 -9.09 13.62 -18.26
CA ILE A 137 -9.19 14.90 -17.54
C ILE A 137 -9.75 15.99 -18.45
N ALA A 138 -10.71 16.76 -17.91
CA ALA A 138 -11.14 18.06 -18.46
C ALA A 138 -10.79 19.18 -17.47
N THR A 139 -9.86 20.05 -17.86
CA THR A 139 -9.46 21.19 -17.02
C THR A 139 -10.58 22.23 -16.94
N VAL A 140 -10.83 22.75 -15.76
CA VAL A 140 -11.84 23.78 -15.50
C VAL A 140 -11.18 25.16 -15.43
N ASN A 141 -11.92 26.18 -15.82
CA ASN A 141 -11.45 27.58 -15.78
C ASN A 141 -11.25 28.05 -14.33
N THR A 142 -10.01 28.34 -13.99
CA THR A 142 -9.58 28.77 -12.64
C THR A 142 -9.91 30.24 -12.33
N ASN A 143 -10.19 31.07 -13.34
CA ASN A 143 -10.54 32.49 -13.15
C ASN A 143 -11.95 32.68 -12.56
N LYS A 144 -12.78 31.64 -12.52
CA LYS A 144 -14.15 31.70 -11.99
C LYS A 144 -14.40 30.52 -11.02
N PRO A 145 -13.71 30.47 -9.88
CA PRO A 145 -13.76 29.32 -8.96
C PRO A 145 -15.18 29.00 -8.50
N TYR A 146 -15.99 29.99 -8.21
CA TYR A 146 -17.36 29.78 -7.72
C TYR A 146 -18.33 29.26 -8.79
N GLN A 147 -18.02 29.41 -10.08
CA GLN A 147 -18.77 28.71 -11.15
C GLN A 147 -18.52 27.19 -11.11
N PHE A 148 -17.39 26.77 -10.58
CA PHE A 148 -17.14 25.34 -10.34
C PHE A 148 -17.99 24.81 -9.17
N VAL A 149 -18.13 25.57 -8.08
CA VAL A 149 -19.07 25.23 -6.99
C VAL A 149 -20.50 25.17 -7.51
N LYS A 150 -20.92 26.17 -8.30
CA LYS A 150 -22.27 26.23 -8.88
C LYS A 150 -22.65 25.02 -9.72
N ARG A 151 -21.69 24.38 -10.38
CA ARG A 151 -21.91 23.14 -11.16
C ARG A 151 -22.46 22.02 -10.29
N TYR A 152 -22.12 21.97 -9.02
CA TYR A 152 -22.50 20.93 -8.07
C TYR A 152 -23.47 21.42 -6.99
N GLU A 153 -24.10 22.58 -7.19
CA GLU A 153 -24.97 23.20 -6.19
C GLU A 153 -26.13 22.30 -5.74
N ASN A 154 -26.64 21.45 -6.62
CA ASN A 154 -27.73 20.51 -6.29
C ASN A 154 -27.31 19.36 -5.36
N GLU A 155 -26.01 19.15 -5.18
CA GLU A 155 -25.45 18.11 -4.30
C GLU A 155 -25.18 18.63 -2.89
N ILE A 156 -25.28 19.95 -2.70
CA ILE A 156 -25.00 20.64 -1.45
C ILE A 156 -26.33 21.04 -0.80
N LYS A 157 -26.53 20.60 0.43
CA LYS A 157 -27.79 20.87 1.18
C LYS A 157 -27.81 22.23 1.88
N GLY A 158 -26.64 22.88 2.05
CA GLY A 158 -26.51 24.16 2.74
C GLY A 158 -25.10 24.44 3.23
N LEU A 159 -24.97 25.23 4.26
CA LEU A 159 -23.71 25.72 4.79
C LEU A 159 -23.52 25.39 6.28
N VAL A 160 -22.26 25.15 6.67
CA VAL A 160 -21.77 25.28 8.04
C VAL A 160 -21.01 26.59 8.13
N LEU A 161 -21.57 27.57 8.82
CA LEU A 161 -20.95 28.87 9.06
C LEU A 161 -20.01 28.77 10.26
N TYR A 162 -18.77 29.20 10.09
CA TYR A 162 -17.77 29.22 11.17
C TYR A 162 -16.88 30.47 11.10
N SER A 163 -16.09 30.69 12.14
CA SER A 163 -15.11 31.80 12.21
C SER A 163 -13.80 31.25 12.79
N THR A 164 -12.68 31.70 12.24
CA THR A 164 -11.33 31.42 12.75
C THR A 164 -10.82 32.49 13.74
N GLU A 165 -11.56 33.53 14.01
CA GLU A 165 -11.15 34.65 14.90
C GLU A 165 -10.85 34.18 16.33
N LYS A 166 -11.62 33.22 16.85
CA LYS A 166 -11.42 32.66 18.20
C LYS A 166 -10.45 31.51 18.22
N SER A 167 -10.51 30.66 17.20
CA SER A 167 -9.65 29.50 17.03
C SER A 167 -9.77 28.95 15.61
N GLU A 168 -8.65 28.64 14.98
CA GLU A 168 -8.60 27.98 13.68
C GLU A 168 -9.19 26.55 13.70
N HIS A 169 -9.22 25.89 14.85
CA HIS A 169 -9.74 24.52 15.02
C HIS A 169 -11.23 24.38 14.67
N TYR A 170 -11.98 25.48 14.59
CA TYR A 170 -13.35 25.45 14.07
C TYR A 170 -13.44 25.07 12.60
N ALA A 171 -12.37 25.22 11.82
CA ALA A 171 -12.32 24.75 10.43
C ALA A 171 -12.49 23.22 10.35
N ASN A 172 -11.81 22.46 11.22
CA ASN A 172 -11.91 21.00 11.27
C ASN A 172 -13.30 20.54 11.74
N VAL A 173 -13.88 21.20 12.75
CA VAL A 173 -15.25 20.91 13.19
C VAL A 173 -16.25 21.20 12.07
N ALA A 174 -16.11 22.34 11.39
CA ALA A 174 -16.98 22.71 10.27
C ALA A 174 -16.85 21.71 9.11
N ALA A 175 -15.65 21.27 8.77
CA ALA A 175 -15.40 20.25 7.75
C ALA A 175 -16.02 18.89 8.11
N THR A 176 -15.90 18.46 9.37
CA THR A 176 -16.54 17.23 9.87
C THR A 176 -18.06 17.29 9.71
N VAL A 177 -18.69 18.36 10.23
CA VAL A 177 -20.15 18.53 10.14
C VAL A 177 -20.61 18.62 8.68
N ALA A 178 -19.83 19.31 7.84
CA ALA A 178 -20.11 19.44 6.42
C ALA A 178 -20.11 18.08 5.70
N GLY A 179 -19.13 17.21 5.97
CA GLY A 179 -19.09 15.86 5.42
C GLY A 179 -20.28 14.99 5.84
N LEU A 180 -20.69 15.07 7.12
CA LEU A 180 -21.82 14.33 7.64
C LEU A 180 -23.17 14.76 7.03
N GLU A 181 -23.35 16.06 6.78
CA GLU A 181 -24.65 16.63 6.42
C GLU A 181 -24.73 17.13 4.96
N ARG A 182 -23.69 16.93 4.15
CA ARG A 182 -23.56 17.40 2.75
C ARG A 182 -23.65 18.92 2.66
N LEU A 183 -22.91 19.61 3.53
CA LEU A 183 -22.84 21.07 3.61
C LEU A 183 -21.47 21.58 3.12
N LEU A 184 -21.35 22.88 2.86
CA LEU A 184 -20.05 23.51 2.65
C LEU A 184 -19.60 24.21 3.94
N PRO A 185 -18.36 24.00 4.40
CA PRO A 185 -17.79 24.77 5.51
C PRO A 185 -17.39 26.14 4.98
N VAL A 186 -17.97 27.22 5.51
CA VAL A 186 -17.75 28.56 5.01
C VAL A 186 -17.55 29.58 6.14
N THR A 187 -16.66 30.53 5.89
CA THR A 187 -16.61 31.78 6.67
C THR A 187 -17.64 32.77 6.15
N ALA A 188 -17.88 33.90 6.88
CA ALA A 188 -18.77 34.95 6.43
C ALA A 188 -18.32 35.51 5.06
N GLU A 189 -17.01 35.65 4.83
CA GLU A 189 -16.45 36.10 3.56
C GLU A 189 -16.76 35.12 2.41
N ILE A 190 -16.55 33.83 2.63
CA ILE A 190 -16.81 32.78 1.61
C ILE A 190 -18.32 32.74 1.31
N ARG A 191 -19.17 32.83 2.33
CA ARG A 191 -20.62 32.92 2.15
C ARG A 191 -21.00 34.09 1.24
N GLN A 192 -20.42 35.27 1.46
CA GLN A 192 -20.70 36.44 0.61
C GLN A 192 -20.27 36.18 -0.84
N LYS A 193 -19.08 35.58 -1.05
CA LYS A 193 -18.62 35.19 -2.41
C LYS A 193 -19.59 34.22 -3.09
N LEU A 194 -20.19 33.27 -2.35
CA LEU A 194 -21.22 32.37 -2.91
C LEU A 194 -22.45 33.14 -3.36
N ILE A 195 -22.96 34.04 -2.51
CA ILE A 195 -24.11 34.91 -2.82
C ILE A 195 -23.83 35.77 -4.06
N ASP A 196 -22.66 36.42 -4.14
CA ASP A 196 -22.25 37.27 -5.26
C ASP A 196 -22.15 36.46 -6.58
N ASN A 197 -21.98 35.14 -6.50
CA ASN A 197 -22.00 34.22 -7.64
C ASN A 197 -23.36 33.52 -7.85
N GLY A 198 -24.40 34.00 -7.21
CA GLY A 198 -25.79 33.55 -7.39
C GLY A 198 -26.12 32.24 -6.71
N MET A 199 -25.48 31.96 -5.57
CA MET A 199 -25.71 30.78 -4.73
C MET A 199 -26.04 31.21 -3.29
N ASP A 200 -27.33 31.27 -2.96
CA ASP A 200 -27.80 31.63 -1.61
C ASP A 200 -28.26 30.36 -0.87
N PHE A 201 -27.26 29.58 -0.44
CA PHE A 201 -27.51 28.39 0.33
C PHE A 201 -27.99 28.72 1.76
N PRO A 202 -28.90 27.94 2.36
CA PRO A 202 -29.29 28.11 3.75
C PRO A 202 -28.13 27.77 4.69
N VAL A 203 -27.95 28.58 5.75
CA VAL A 203 -27.06 28.22 6.86
C VAL A 203 -27.78 27.18 7.72
N VAL A 204 -27.34 25.95 7.64
CA VAL A 204 -27.92 24.81 8.39
C VAL A 204 -27.32 24.70 9.77
N LYS A 205 -25.99 24.98 9.89
CA LYS A 205 -25.26 24.99 11.15
C LYS A 205 -24.50 26.30 11.28
N ASP A 206 -24.58 26.91 12.45
CA ASP A 206 -23.84 28.12 12.79
C ASP A 206 -22.99 27.85 14.03
N LEU A 207 -21.66 27.78 13.84
CA LEU A 207 -20.67 27.60 14.89
C LEU A 207 -20.09 28.93 15.41
N THR A 208 -20.45 30.07 14.83
CA THR A 208 -19.89 31.39 15.19
C THR A 208 -20.26 31.84 16.60
N SER A 209 -21.39 31.36 17.13
CA SER A 209 -21.84 31.62 18.49
C SER A 209 -21.02 30.88 19.57
N LEU A 210 -20.28 29.84 19.21
CA LEU A 210 -19.45 29.10 20.15
C LEU A 210 -18.30 29.98 20.66
N THR A 211 -17.96 29.81 21.95
CA THR A 211 -17.01 30.70 22.65
C THR A 211 -15.71 30.01 23.07
N MET A 212 -15.59 28.69 22.86
CA MET A 212 -14.39 27.93 23.18
C MET A 212 -13.20 28.42 22.34
N THR A 213 -12.02 28.43 22.96
CA THR A 213 -10.78 28.88 22.30
C THR A 213 -9.70 27.79 22.31
N ALA A 214 -9.73 26.90 23.30
CA ALA A 214 -8.73 25.86 23.44
C ALA A 214 -9.09 24.63 22.57
N PRO A 215 -8.11 23.98 21.93
CA PRO A 215 -8.34 22.80 21.08
C PRO A 215 -9.13 21.70 21.79
N HIS A 216 -8.75 21.37 23.02
CA HIS A 216 -9.43 20.31 23.79
C HIS A 216 -10.92 20.60 24.05
N GLU A 217 -11.31 21.87 24.23
CA GLU A 217 -12.73 22.25 24.42
C GLU A 217 -13.49 22.10 23.09
N ILE A 218 -12.90 22.56 21.98
CA ILE A 218 -13.50 22.54 20.65
C ILE A 218 -13.68 21.09 20.17
N TYR A 219 -12.67 20.25 20.32
CA TYR A 219 -12.79 18.85 19.89
C TYR A 219 -13.58 18.00 20.89
N ASN A 220 -13.67 18.40 22.17
CA ASN A 220 -14.63 17.77 23.07
C ASN A 220 -16.07 18.11 22.66
N TYR A 221 -16.35 19.34 22.20
CA TYR A 221 -17.64 19.68 21.61
C TYR A 221 -17.95 18.83 20.37
N LEU A 222 -16.96 18.61 19.49
CA LEU A 222 -17.11 17.69 18.34
C LEU A 222 -17.43 16.27 18.82
N TYR A 223 -16.70 15.76 19.81
CA TYR A 223 -16.93 14.43 20.37
C TYR A 223 -18.34 14.29 20.94
N GLU A 224 -18.78 15.20 21.76
CA GLU A 224 -20.10 15.14 22.43
C GLU A 224 -21.30 15.30 21.49
N ASN A 225 -21.14 16.02 20.35
CA ASN A 225 -22.27 16.36 19.50
C ASN A 225 -22.29 15.63 18.16
N TYR A 226 -21.16 15.09 17.69
CA TYR A 226 -21.06 14.55 16.34
C TYR A 226 -20.33 13.22 16.24
N TRP A 227 -19.50 12.84 17.22
CA TRP A 227 -18.66 11.63 17.14
C TRP A 227 -19.48 10.36 16.93
N ASP A 228 -20.57 10.16 17.64
CA ASP A 228 -21.48 8.99 17.47
C ASP A 228 -22.05 8.88 16.05
N ARG A 229 -22.04 9.95 15.29
CA ARG A 229 -22.51 9.98 13.89
C ARG A 229 -21.35 9.78 12.91
N CYS A 230 -20.13 9.97 13.34
CA CYS A 230 -18.96 9.76 12.51
C CYS A 230 -18.72 8.28 12.24
N ASN A 231 -18.07 7.99 11.13
CA ASN A 231 -17.55 6.66 10.87
C ASN A 231 -16.22 6.51 11.62
N HIS A 232 -16.17 5.63 12.61
CA HIS A 232 -14.99 5.43 13.45
C HIS A 232 -13.88 4.60 12.78
N ARG A 233 -14.10 4.05 11.57
CA ARG A 233 -13.04 3.31 10.86
C ARG A 233 -11.89 4.21 10.40
N LEU A 234 -12.12 5.50 10.36
CA LEU A 234 -11.14 6.50 9.95
C LEU A 234 -11.23 7.71 10.87
N LEU A 235 -10.13 8.06 11.53
CA LEU A 235 -9.95 9.35 12.19
C LEU A 235 -8.92 10.15 11.39
N VAL A 236 -9.27 11.36 10.96
CA VAL A 236 -8.32 12.26 10.27
C VAL A 236 -7.68 13.19 11.29
N SER A 237 -6.37 13.14 11.41
CA SER A 237 -5.57 14.07 12.21
C SER A 237 -4.85 15.03 11.27
N LEU A 238 -5.29 16.28 11.25
CA LEU A 238 -4.81 17.28 10.28
C LEU A 238 -4.82 18.68 10.88
N SER A 239 -3.73 19.42 10.66
CA SER A 239 -3.65 20.83 11.07
C SER A 239 -4.78 21.65 10.44
N PRO A 240 -5.46 22.52 11.21
CA PRO A 240 -6.50 23.39 10.68
C PRO A 240 -5.99 24.17 9.45
N ASN A 241 -6.91 24.42 8.51
CA ASN A 241 -6.64 25.12 7.26
C ASN A 241 -5.73 24.39 6.25
N ILE A 242 -5.23 23.19 6.55
CA ILE A 242 -4.59 22.33 5.56
C ILE A 242 -5.70 21.60 4.79
N PRO A 243 -5.80 21.76 3.47
CA PRO A 243 -6.96 21.28 2.70
C PRO A 243 -6.91 19.81 2.33
N TYR A 244 -5.76 19.17 2.41
CA TYR A 244 -5.56 17.77 1.97
C TYR A 244 -6.38 16.78 2.79
N VAL A 245 -6.62 15.60 2.26
CA VAL A 245 -7.40 14.47 2.84
C VAL A 245 -8.82 14.81 3.34
N HIS A 246 -9.26 16.05 3.23
CA HIS A 246 -10.66 16.41 3.52
C HIS A 246 -11.66 15.77 2.55
N ASP A 247 -11.23 15.40 1.35
CA ASP A 247 -12.07 14.70 0.39
C ASP A 247 -12.50 13.32 0.93
N ILE A 248 -11.56 12.54 1.46
CA ILE A 248 -11.90 11.23 2.03
C ILE A 248 -12.60 11.37 3.38
N ALA A 249 -12.21 12.34 4.22
CA ALA A 249 -12.91 12.60 5.47
C ALA A 249 -14.40 12.91 5.23
N ALA A 250 -14.68 13.82 4.31
CA ALA A 250 -16.05 14.20 3.96
C ALA A 250 -16.81 13.05 3.28
N ALA A 251 -16.17 12.29 2.38
CA ALA A 251 -16.80 11.16 1.72
C ALA A 251 -17.17 10.04 2.70
N ALA A 252 -16.27 9.70 3.60
CA ALA A 252 -16.44 8.63 4.58
C ALA A 252 -17.29 9.03 5.80
N GLY A 253 -17.58 10.32 5.99
CA GLY A 253 -18.25 10.82 7.20
C GLY A 253 -17.37 10.71 8.44
N SER A 254 -16.07 10.95 8.31
CA SER A 254 -15.08 10.81 9.38
C SER A 254 -14.81 12.16 10.07
N ALA A 255 -14.39 12.12 11.33
CA ALA A 255 -14.00 13.30 12.08
C ALA A 255 -12.60 13.79 11.63
N VAL A 256 -12.43 15.12 11.65
CA VAL A 256 -11.14 15.78 11.45
C VAL A 256 -10.76 16.49 12.74
N VAL A 257 -9.59 16.19 13.30
CA VAL A 257 -9.08 16.73 14.55
C VAL A 257 -7.62 17.16 14.42
N TRP A 258 -7.16 18.01 15.35
CA TRP A 258 -5.76 18.35 15.49
C TRP A 258 -5.44 18.56 16.96
N LEU A 259 -4.98 17.49 17.61
CA LEU A 259 -4.77 17.41 19.05
C LEU A 259 -3.31 17.09 19.35
N ASP A 260 -2.71 17.81 20.30
CA ASP A 260 -1.33 17.56 20.75
C ASP A 260 -1.31 16.51 21.85
N ALA A 261 -0.78 15.32 21.55
CA ALA A 261 -0.67 14.22 22.50
C ALA A 261 0.28 14.51 23.70
N ARG A 262 1.05 15.61 23.65
CA ARG A 262 1.89 16.08 24.77
C ARG A 262 1.12 16.94 25.77
N ASN A 263 -0.04 17.45 25.38
CA ASN A 263 -0.93 18.24 26.24
C ASN A 263 -1.97 17.32 26.88
N ASP A 264 -1.94 17.15 28.18
CA ASP A 264 -2.80 16.19 28.91
C ASP A 264 -4.30 16.37 28.62
N LYS A 265 -4.79 17.61 28.43
CA LYS A 265 -6.21 17.87 28.15
C LYS A 265 -6.58 17.49 26.71
N GLU A 266 -5.71 17.79 25.75
CA GLU A 266 -5.93 17.46 24.36
C GLU A 266 -5.79 15.94 24.16
N LYS A 267 -4.76 15.35 24.77
CA LYS A 267 -4.55 13.91 24.81
C LYS A 267 -5.77 13.17 25.36
N TYR A 268 -6.40 13.66 26.43
CA TYR A 268 -7.61 13.04 26.99
C TYR A 268 -8.75 12.98 25.97
N VAL A 269 -8.93 14.01 25.14
CA VAL A 269 -9.96 14.01 24.09
C VAL A 269 -9.58 13.06 22.97
N LEU A 270 -8.30 13.05 22.56
CA LEU A 270 -7.78 12.10 21.57
C LEU A 270 -7.97 10.64 22.03
N ASP A 271 -7.63 10.36 23.28
CA ASP A 271 -7.75 9.03 23.88
C ASP A 271 -9.18 8.48 23.82
N LYS A 272 -10.20 9.34 24.05
CA LYS A 272 -11.60 8.91 23.92
C LYS A 272 -11.92 8.43 22.51
N MET A 273 -11.50 9.20 21.48
CA MET A 273 -11.74 8.84 20.09
C MET A 273 -11.00 7.56 19.69
N LEU A 274 -9.71 7.46 20.06
CA LEU A 274 -8.91 6.28 19.78
C LEU A 274 -9.44 5.02 20.49
N TYR A 275 -10.06 5.21 21.69
CA TYR A 275 -10.66 4.11 22.43
C TYR A 275 -11.87 3.49 21.72
N ASP A 276 -12.66 4.29 21.03
CA ASP A 276 -13.87 3.86 20.32
C ASP A 276 -13.55 3.20 18.96
N MET A 277 -12.29 3.28 18.49
CA MET A 277 -11.83 2.66 17.25
C MET A 277 -11.38 1.20 17.48
N THR A 278 -11.44 0.37 16.45
CA THR A 278 -11.13 -1.06 16.51
C THR A 278 -9.68 -1.35 16.12
N PRO A 279 -8.86 -1.92 17.03
CA PRO A 279 -7.50 -2.34 16.72
C PRO A 279 -7.42 -3.32 15.53
N GLY A 280 -6.40 -3.14 14.68
CA GLY A 280 -6.16 -4.03 13.55
C GLY A 280 -7.14 -3.92 12.39
N ARG A 281 -8.00 -2.87 12.40
CA ARG A 281 -8.95 -2.55 11.34
C ARG A 281 -8.97 -1.06 11.03
N ASP A 282 -9.15 -0.24 12.06
CA ASP A 282 -9.35 1.19 11.93
C ASP A 282 -8.00 1.91 11.93
N ILE A 283 -7.94 3.07 11.27
CA ILE A 283 -6.69 3.82 11.09
C ILE A 283 -6.84 5.30 11.44
N VAL A 284 -5.72 5.92 11.83
CA VAL A 284 -5.57 7.37 11.84
C VAL A 284 -4.89 7.79 10.54
N LEU A 285 -5.44 8.79 9.85
CA LEU A 285 -4.93 9.33 8.59
C LEU A 285 -4.48 10.78 8.77
N GLY A 286 -3.30 11.10 8.28
CA GLY A 286 -2.78 12.47 8.36
C GLY A 286 -1.48 12.55 9.15
N TRP A 287 -1.38 13.51 10.07
CA TRP A 287 -0.19 13.69 10.90
C TRP A 287 -0.53 14.23 12.30
N TYR A 288 0.47 14.61 13.07
CA TYR A 288 0.32 15.11 14.43
C TYR A 288 1.15 16.37 14.68
N HIS A 289 0.89 17.08 15.77
CA HIS A 289 1.71 18.21 16.22
C HIS A 289 3.17 17.82 16.45
N GLU A 290 3.38 16.64 17.00
CA GLU A 290 4.69 16.04 17.16
C GLU A 290 4.59 14.55 16.86
N GLU A 291 5.47 14.09 16.00
CA GLU A 291 5.46 12.78 15.36
C GLU A 291 5.38 11.64 16.38
N ARG A 292 6.38 11.57 17.26
CA ARG A 292 6.54 10.43 18.15
C ARG A 292 5.41 10.30 19.17
N SER A 293 5.00 11.42 19.76
CA SER A 293 3.93 11.41 20.77
C SER A 293 2.58 11.04 20.14
N GLY A 294 2.31 11.54 18.95
CA GLY A 294 1.05 11.26 18.25
C GLY A 294 0.97 9.81 17.75
N VAL A 295 1.99 9.35 17.03
CA VAL A 295 2.07 7.96 16.54
C VAL A 295 2.09 6.99 17.72
N GLY A 296 2.90 7.29 18.77
CA GLY A 296 2.96 6.48 19.99
C GLY A 296 1.61 6.40 20.69
N GLU A 297 0.82 7.49 20.71
CA GLU A 297 -0.51 7.46 21.32
C GLU A 297 -1.47 6.57 20.53
N ALA A 298 -1.54 6.69 19.21
CA ALA A 298 -2.34 5.79 18.37
C ALA A 298 -1.93 4.32 18.53
N THR A 299 -0.61 4.07 18.58
CA THR A 299 -0.06 2.72 18.74
C THR A 299 -0.50 2.05 20.05
N LYS A 300 -0.63 2.82 21.15
CA LYS A 300 -1.13 2.29 22.44
C LYS A 300 -2.56 1.76 22.35
N TYR A 301 -3.32 2.21 21.36
CA TYR A 301 -4.68 1.75 21.08
C TYR A 301 -4.71 0.65 20.00
N GLY A 302 -3.56 0.15 19.57
CA GLY A 302 -3.45 -0.86 18.52
C GLY A 302 -3.83 -0.34 17.14
N LEU A 303 -3.76 0.97 16.93
CA LEU A 303 -4.12 1.63 15.70
C LEU A 303 -2.87 1.98 14.89
N SER A 304 -3.00 1.93 13.57
CA SER A 304 -1.97 2.37 12.63
C SER A 304 -2.19 3.83 12.25
N THR A 305 -1.10 4.59 12.13
CA THR A 305 -1.13 5.91 11.51
C THR A 305 -0.68 5.81 10.06
N VAL A 306 -1.49 6.27 9.11
CA VAL A 306 -1.09 6.43 7.70
C VAL A 306 -0.72 7.90 7.49
N PRO A 307 0.58 8.24 7.39
CA PRO A 307 1.01 9.61 7.20
C PRO A 307 0.59 10.13 5.84
N ALA A 308 -0.19 11.21 5.80
CA ALA A 308 -0.89 11.68 4.60
C ALA A 308 -1.27 13.16 4.60
N ASP A 309 -0.63 13.99 5.42
CA ASP A 309 -1.06 15.38 5.64
C ASP A 309 -1.06 16.26 4.36
N PHE A 310 -0.32 15.89 3.32
CA PHE A 310 -0.34 16.54 2.00
C PHE A 310 -0.81 15.62 0.86
N PHE A 311 -1.42 14.47 1.16
CA PHE A 311 -1.90 13.55 0.14
C PHE A 311 -3.18 14.08 -0.52
N GLU A 312 -3.23 14.08 -1.85
CA GLU A 312 -4.30 14.65 -2.65
C GLU A 312 -5.19 13.60 -3.32
N ASN A 313 -6.47 13.94 -3.45
CA ASN A 313 -7.41 13.21 -4.31
C ASN A 313 -7.63 11.74 -3.92
N THR A 314 -7.66 11.46 -2.62
CA THR A 314 -7.86 10.09 -2.10
C THR A 314 -9.11 9.44 -2.69
N THR A 315 -10.24 10.14 -2.75
CA THR A 315 -11.50 9.61 -3.31
C THR A 315 -11.40 9.26 -4.80
N VAL A 316 -10.47 9.88 -5.54
CA VAL A 316 -10.26 9.60 -6.97
C VAL A 316 -9.38 8.37 -7.15
N TYR A 317 -8.25 8.32 -6.44
CA TYR A 317 -7.23 7.29 -6.65
C TYR A 317 -7.65 5.93 -6.08
N THR A 318 -8.32 5.90 -4.94
CA THR A 318 -8.85 4.66 -4.36
C THR A 318 -9.98 4.04 -5.20
N ALA A 319 -10.68 4.84 -6.03
CA ALA A 319 -11.73 4.35 -6.91
C ALA A 319 -11.21 3.58 -8.14
N VAL A 320 -9.93 3.72 -8.47
CA VAL A 320 -9.27 2.93 -9.52
C VAL A 320 -8.66 1.68 -8.86
N ASN A 321 -9.52 0.73 -8.54
CA ASN A 321 -9.20 -0.45 -7.74
C ASN A 321 -8.69 -1.62 -8.61
N ASN A 322 -7.64 -1.40 -9.42
CA ASN A 322 -6.98 -2.48 -10.13
C ASN A 322 -6.03 -3.23 -9.19
N PRO A 323 -5.79 -4.53 -9.42
CA PRO A 323 -4.81 -5.29 -8.65
C PRO A 323 -3.42 -4.64 -8.65
N VAL A 324 -2.69 -4.82 -7.57
CA VAL A 324 -1.28 -4.47 -7.51
C VAL A 324 -0.49 -5.50 -8.32
N CYS A 325 0.29 -5.03 -9.30
CA CYS A 325 1.13 -5.86 -10.14
C CYS A 325 2.52 -5.99 -9.51
N ILE A 326 2.69 -6.96 -8.63
CA ILE A 326 3.95 -7.22 -7.92
C ILE A 326 5.02 -7.65 -8.95
N PRO A 327 6.20 -7.00 -9.00
CA PRO A 327 7.24 -7.36 -9.96
C PRO A 327 7.94 -8.67 -9.58
N PRO A 328 8.49 -9.40 -10.55
CA PRO A 328 9.35 -10.55 -10.28
C PRO A 328 10.55 -10.19 -9.41
N VAL A 329 10.96 -11.12 -8.55
CA VAL A 329 12.14 -10.97 -7.70
C VAL A 329 13.36 -11.56 -8.41
N PRO A 330 14.42 -10.77 -8.65
CA PRO A 330 15.65 -11.31 -9.25
C PRO A 330 16.25 -12.43 -8.40
N LYS A 331 16.90 -13.39 -9.05
CA LYS A 331 17.67 -14.41 -8.32
C LYS A 331 18.79 -13.75 -7.53
N ARG A 332 18.97 -14.18 -6.29
CA ARG A 332 20.00 -13.64 -5.42
C ARG A 332 21.39 -14.20 -5.75
N PRO A 333 22.47 -13.45 -5.46
CA PRO A 333 23.83 -13.99 -5.61
C PRO A 333 24.05 -15.20 -4.69
N LYS A 334 25.04 -16.01 -5.04
CA LYS A 334 25.47 -17.13 -4.21
C LYS A 334 26.06 -16.61 -2.89
N LEU A 335 25.73 -17.28 -1.79
CA LEU A 335 26.31 -16.97 -0.50
C LEU A 335 27.79 -17.36 -0.47
N GLU A 336 28.65 -16.42 -0.14
CA GLU A 336 30.10 -16.59 0.03
C GLU A 336 30.55 -15.94 1.36
N ASN A 337 31.81 -16.18 1.76
CA ASN A 337 32.37 -15.51 2.92
C ASN A 337 32.78 -14.08 2.56
N LYS A 338 31.77 -13.22 2.42
CA LYS A 338 31.87 -11.79 2.09
C LYS A 338 31.10 -10.95 3.11
N ILE A 339 31.24 -9.64 2.97
CA ILE A 339 30.45 -8.64 3.69
C ILE A 339 29.25 -8.25 2.80
N TYR A 340 28.06 -8.56 3.25
CA TYR A 340 26.82 -8.17 2.58
C TYR A 340 26.28 -6.91 3.25
N ALA A 341 26.20 -5.83 2.48
CA ALA A 341 25.69 -4.54 2.93
C ALA A 341 24.32 -4.27 2.30
N THR A 342 23.40 -3.72 3.07
CA THR A 342 22.11 -3.28 2.55
C THR A 342 21.76 -1.91 3.08
N VAL A 343 21.20 -1.02 2.22
CA VAL A 343 20.89 0.36 2.58
C VAL A 343 19.46 0.70 2.19
N TYR A 344 18.73 1.30 3.13
CA TYR A 344 17.36 1.71 2.98
C TYR A 344 17.26 3.21 2.73
N ILE A 345 16.34 3.59 1.86
CA ILE A 345 15.95 4.99 1.59
C ILE A 345 14.68 5.25 2.37
N SER A 346 14.68 6.26 3.25
CA SER A 346 13.62 6.54 4.22
C SER A 346 12.34 7.14 3.64
N ASP A 347 11.36 7.42 4.51
CA ASP A 347 10.16 8.26 4.36
C ASP A 347 9.03 7.68 3.48
N GLY A 348 9.17 6.45 2.97
CA GLY A 348 8.15 5.84 2.11
C GLY A 348 6.89 5.35 2.83
N ASP A 349 6.84 5.35 4.17
CA ASP A 349 5.62 5.16 4.96
C ASP A 349 4.60 6.25 4.67
N ASN A 350 5.09 7.43 4.36
CA ASN A 350 4.34 8.62 4.11
C ASN A 350 3.79 8.62 2.67
N ILE A 351 2.48 8.42 2.52
CA ILE A 351 1.86 8.30 1.18
C ILE A 351 1.93 9.60 0.39
N GLN A 352 2.03 10.74 1.04
CA GLN A 352 2.26 12.01 0.35
C GLN A 352 3.68 12.12 -0.22
N TYR A 353 4.70 11.58 0.48
CA TYR A 353 6.04 11.48 -0.07
C TYR A 353 6.02 10.61 -1.33
N CYS A 354 5.33 9.46 -1.28
CA CYS A 354 5.16 8.60 -2.45
C CYS A 354 4.43 9.31 -3.60
N GLN A 355 3.48 10.20 -3.31
CA GLN A 355 2.77 10.98 -4.32
C GLN A 355 3.63 12.11 -4.91
N HIS A 356 4.47 12.77 -4.12
CA HIS A 356 5.15 14.01 -4.51
C HIS A 356 6.67 13.82 -4.70
N ALA A 357 7.46 13.89 -3.63
CA ALA A 357 8.92 13.93 -3.73
C ALA A 357 9.53 12.63 -4.28
N MET A 358 9.00 11.47 -3.91
CA MET A 358 9.51 10.18 -4.38
C MET A 358 9.47 10.08 -5.90
N ALA A 359 8.44 10.61 -6.57
CA ALA A 359 8.33 10.56 -8.01
C ALA A 359 9.53 11.19 -8.73
N LYS A 360 10.06 12.31 -8.20
CA LYS A 360 11.25 12.98 -8.73
C LYS A 360 12.54 12.25 -8.37
N ILE A 361 12.63 11.80 -7.11
CA ILE A 361 13.84 11.14 -6.60
C ILE A 361 14.01 9.79 -7.31
N PHE A 362 12.94 9.10 -7.57
CA PHE A 362 12.92 7.82 -8.29
C PHE A 362 13.39 7.92 -9.76
N GLU A 363 13.35 9.11 -10.37
CA GLU A 363 13.84 9.37 -11.73
C GLU A 363 15.33 9.81 -11.76
N GLN A 364 16.01 9.87 -10.62
CA GLN A 364 17.44 10.23 -10.58
C GLN A 364 18.32 9.21 -11.31
N SER A 365 19.35 9.68 -11.96
CA SER A 365 20.20 8.90 -12.86
C SER A 365 21.05 7.81 -12.16
N GLY A 366 21.24 7.94 -10.86
CA GLY A 366 21.93 6.95 -10.01
C GLY A 366 21.08 5.70 -9.72
N ARG A 367 19.76 5.79 -9.86
CA ARG A 367 18.86 4.63 -9.66
C ARG A 367 19.17 3.50 -10.65
N GLY A 368 19.09 2.27 -10.14
CA GLY A 368 19.36 1.06 -10.92
C GLY A 368 20.83 0.71 -11.11
N LYS A 369 21.78 1.59 -10.70
CA LYS A 369 23.24 1.33 -10.84
C LYS A 369 23.80 0.47 -9.70
N MET A 370 23.12 0.42 -8.57
CA MET A 370 23.42 -0.47 -7.45
C MET A 370 22.10 -0.86 -6.76
N PRO A 371 22.07 -1.93 -5.98
CA PRO A 371 20.92 -2.29 -5.16
C PRO A 371 20.54 -1.17 -4.18
N MET A 372 19.24 -0.80 -4.18
CA MET A 372 18.65 0.22 -3.31
C MET A 372 17.32 -0.27 -2.78
N ASN A 373 17.07 -0.06 -1.48
CA ASN A 373 15.81 -0.47 -0.86
C ASN A 373 14.94 0.77 -0.61
N TRP A 374 13.86 0.88 -1.34
CA TRP A 374 12.90 1.97 -1.25
C TRP A 374 11.85 1.63 -0.20
N THR A 375 11.79 2.37 0.90
CA THR A 375 10.63 2.28 1.76
C THR A 375 9.41 2.79 1.00
N ILE A 376 8.29 2.08 1.12
CA ILE A 376 7.01 2.44 0.52
C ILE A 376 5.86 1.98 1.40
N SER A 377 4.76 2.73 1.41
CA SER A 377 3.61 2.39 2.23
C SER A 377 2.76 1.28 1.61
N PRO A 378 2.54 0.15 2.29
CA PRO A 378 1.62 -0.87 1.82
C PRO A 378 0.15 -0.38 1.79
N ALA A 379 -0.19 0.70 2.49
CA ALA A 379 -1.50 1.33 2.43
C ALA A 379 -1.87 1.82 1.02
N LEU A 380 -0.88 2.10 0.16
CA LEU A 380 -1.11 2.47 -1.24
C LEU A 380 -1.91 1.42 -2.01
N ALA A 381 -1.86 0.15 -1.60
CA ALA A 381 -2.68 -0.91 -2.20
C ALA A 381 -4.20 -0.64 -2.14
N ASP A 382 -4.65 0.20 -1.19
CA ASP A 382 -6.03 0.67 -1.12
C ASP A 382 -6.18 2.16 -1.44
N PHE A 383 -5.22 2.99 -1.05
CA PHE A 383 -5.29 4.44 -1.26
C PHE A 383 -5.06 4.84 -2.71
N ALA A 384 -4.09 4.21 -3.38
CA ALA A 384 -3.72 4.52 -4.75
C ALA A 384 -2.97 3.35 -5.41
N PRO A 385 -3.63 2.22 -5.72
CA PRO A 385 -2.96 1.03 -6.24
C PRO A 385 -2.19 1.30 -7.55
N GLN A 386 -2.67 2.22 -8.39
CA GLN A 386 -1.98 2.58 -9.61
C GLN A 386 -0.71 3.41 -9.39
N MET A 387 -0.60 4.09 -8.24
CA MET A 387 0.63 4.76 -7.84
C MET A 387 1.70 3.73 -7.46
N LEU A 388 1.32 2.68 -6.74
CA LEU A 388 2.20 1.56 -6.43
C LEU A 388 2.64 0.84 -7.72
N ASN A 389 1.69 0.55 -8.62
CA ASN A 389 1.97 -0.03 -9.94
C ASN A 389 2.90 0.83 -10.81
N TYR A 390 2.82 2.16 -10.69
CA TYR A 390 3.72 3.08 -11.40
C TYR A 390 5.18 2.85 -10.99
N TYR A 391 5.46 2.74 -9.70
CA TYR A 391 6.80 2.46 -9.19
C TYR A 391 7.26 1.07 -9.57
N TYR A 392 6.42 0.07 -9.40
CA TYR A 392 6.72 -1.33 -9.72
C TYR A 392 7.04 -1.53 -11.21
N LYS A 393 6.26 -0.94 -12.10
CA LYS A 393 6.49 -1.01 -13.54
C LYS A 393 7.81 -0.37 -13.97
N LYS A 394 8.30 0.62 -13.24
CA LYS A 394 9.57 1.32 -13.52
C LYS A 394 10.76 0.74 -12.77
N ALA A 395 10.53 -0.22 -11.88
CA ALA A 395 11.59 -0.85 -11.11
C ALA A 395 12.61 -1.57 -12.01
N THR A 396 13.86 -1.47 -11.62
CA THR A 396 14.96 -2.26 -12.18
C THR A 396 15.24 -3.46 -11.27
N ALA A 397 16.07 -4.40 -11.71
CA ALA A 397 16.53 -5.51 -10.87
C ALA A 397 17.23 -5.06 -9.57
N ASN A 398 17.74 -3.84 -9.52
CA ASN A 398 18.41 -3.25 -8.36
C ASN A 398 17.45 -2.47 -7.42
N ASP A 399 16.20 -2.28 -7.81
CA ASP A 399 15.21 -1.62 -6.94
C ASP A 399 14.48 -2.67 -6.12
N CYS A 400 14.60 -2.62 -4.80
CA CYS A 400 13.83 -3.42 -3.87
C CYS A 400 12.86 -2.53 -3.10
N PHE A 401 11.59 -2.87 -3.08
CA PHE A 401 10.61 -2.16 -2.26
C PHE A 401 10.43 -2.86 -0.93
N VAL A 402 10.44 -2.07 0.15
CA VAL A 402 10.33 -2.55 1.52
C VAL A 402 9.29 -1.72 2.28
N CYS A 403 8.64 -2.33 3.24
CA CYS A 403 7.69 -1.63 4.09
C CYS A 403 8.41 -0.83 5.18
N GLY A 404 8.00 0.38 5.39
CA GLY A 404 8.52 1.16 6.53
C GLY A 404 7.61 2.29 6.92
N PRO A 405 7.79 2.71 8.18
CA PRO A 405 7.92 1.94 9.40
C PRO A 405 6.56 1.51 9.94
N SER A 406 6.38 0.54 10.47
CA SER A 406 6.74 -0.69 11.12
C SER A 406 5.89 -1.84 10.56
N GLY A 407 5.05 -1.57 9.56
CA GLY A 407 4.08 -2.48 8.94
C GLY A 407 3.02 -1.69 8.20
N LEU A 408 1.73 -2.05 8.33
CA LEU A 408 0.69 -1.21 7.78
C LEU A 408 0.57 0.07 8.59
N GLY A 409 1.02 1.17 7.97
CA GLY A 409 1.10 2.46 8.63
C GLY A 409 2.17 2.52 9.72
N TYR A 410 2.49 3.74 10.11
CA TYR A 410 3.49 4.01 11.12
C TYR A 410 2.96 3.61 12.50
N ALA A 411 3.73 2.83 13.19
CA ALA A 411 3.52 2.46 14.58
C ALA A 411 4.85 2.48 15.34
N MET A 412 4.80 2.73 16.63
CA MET A 412 5.91 2.63 17.57
C MET A 412 5.69 1.41 18.49
N PRO A 413 6.18 0.22 18.09
CA PRO A 413 5.86 -1.01 18.79
C PRO A 413 6.24 -1.00 20.26
N TYR A 414 7.38 -0.39 20.62
CA TYR A 414 7.84 -0.31 22.00
C TYR A 414 6.88 0.52 22.88
N ASP A 415 6.31 1.59 22.34
CA ASP A 415 5.35 2.43 23.07
C ASP A 415 4.00 1.73 23.31
N ALA A 416 3.56 0.86 22.41
CA ALA A 416 2.37 0.04 22.60
C ALA A 416 2.40 -0.76 23.90
N HIS A 417 3.59 -1.00 24.40
CA HIS A 417 3.90 -1.86 25.50
C HIS A 417 3.83 -1.18 26.87
N ASN A 418 4.05 0.11 26.94
CA ASN A 418 4.41 0.75 28.20
C ASN A 418 3.27 1.46 28.95
N LYS A 419 2.12 1.73 28.35
CA LYS A 419 1.30 2.80 28.94
C LYS A 419 -0.18 2.56 29.12
N ARG A 420 -0.85 1.73 28.35
CA ARG A 420 -2.30 1.79 28.37
C ARG A 420 -3.01 0.66 29.10
N TRP A 421 -2.59 -0.53 28.84
CA TRP A 421 -3.36 -1.69 29.24
C TRP A 421 -2.87 -2.32 30.53
N ASN A 422 -1.76 -1.82 31.12
CA ASN A 422 -1.02 -2.53 32.17
C ASN A 422 -0.72 -4.00 31.81
N THR A 423 -0.85 -4.34 30.54
CA THR A 423 -0.66 -5.67 30.00
C THR A 423 0.35 -5.57 28.87
N SER A 424 1.43 -6.28 29.03
CA SER A 424 2.49 -6.39 28.05
C SER A 424 2.41 -7.76 27.44
N THR A 425 1.36 -8.01 26.65
CA THR A 425 1.12 -9.33 26.09
C THR A 425 1.20 -9.28 24.57
N LYS A 426 1.60 -10.40 23.97
CA LYS A 426 1.60 -10.56 22.51
C LYS A 426 0.24 -10.24 21.90
N SER A 427 -0.85 -10.58 22.60
CA SER A 427 -2.22 -10.34 22.13
C SER A 427 -2.54 -8.85 21.87
N ASP A 428 -1.85 -7.93 22.52
CA ASP A 428 -2.07 -6.50 22.33
C ASP A 428 -1.52 -6.00 20.98
N PHE A 429 -0.54 -6.71 20.42
CA PHE A 429 0.09 -6.35 19.15
C PHE A 429 -0.36 -7.22 17.95
N VAL A 430 -0.96 -8.39 18.22
CA VAL A 430 -1.44 -9.32 17.17
C VAL A 430 -2.38 -8.66 16.17
N PRO A 431 -3.36 -7.81 16.53
CA PRO A 431 -4.23 -7.16 15.56
C PRO A 431 -3.46 -6.32 14.52
N TYR A 432 -2.44 -5.57 14.96
CA TYR A 432 -1.58 -4.78 14.08
C TYR A 432 -0.73 -5.68 13.17
N ALA A 433 -0.15 -6.75 13.72
CA ALA A 433 0.65 -7.69 12.94
C ALA A 433 -0.18 -8.39 11.86
N ARG A 434 -1.41 -8.83 12.16
CA ARG A 434 -2.35 -9.41 11.18
C ARG A 434 -2.75 -8.44 10.08
N LEU A 435 -3.04 -7.19 10.46
CA LEU A 435 -3.35 -6.15 9.49
C LEU A 435 -2.13 -5.91 8.58
N SER A 436 -0.93 -5.84 9.17
CA SER A 436 0.32 -5.70 8.42
C SER A 436 0.54 -6.87 7.45
N GLN A 437 0.39 -8.13 7.89
CA GLN A 437 0.50 -9.30 7.03
C GLN A 437 -0.36 -9.19 5.77
N ARG A 438 -1.64 -8.83 5.94
CA ARG A 438 -2.58 -8.69 4.82
C ARG A 438 -2.10 -7.69 3.78
N TYR A 439 -1.60 -6.53 4.21
CA TYR A 439 -1.17 -5.49 3.31
C TYR A 439 0.25 -5.70 2.75
N LEU A 440 1.11 -6.38 3.49
CA LEU A 440 2.41 -6.84 2.99
C LEU A 440 2.24 -7.82 1.82
N GLU A 441 1.35 -8.80 1.96
CA GLU A 441 0.99 -9.71 0.86
C GLU A 441 0.36 -8.98 -0.32
N LYS A 442 -0.62 -8.10 -0.05
CA LYS A 442 -1.33 -7.33 -1.08
C LYS A 442 -0.41 -6.42 -1.88
N SER A 443 0.67 -5.93 -1.28
CA SER A 443 1.66 -5.06 -1.89
C SER A 443 2.96 -5.76 -2.33
N GLY A 444 3.18 -7.01 -1.95
CA GLY A 444 4.41 -7.75 -2.30
C GLY A 444 5.65 -7.38 -1.48
N LEU A 445 5.47 -6.76 -0.31
CA LEU A 445 6.58 -6.28 0.52
C LEU A 445 7.03 -7.35 1.52
N ARG A 446 8.27 -7.83 1.37
CA ARG A 446 8.83 -8.97 2.12
C ARG A 446 9.70 -8.56 3.30
N VAL A 447 10.03 -7.29 3.42
CA VAL A 447 10.91 -6.75 4.47
C VAL A 447 10.25 -5.52 5.08
N VAL A 448 10.37 -5.37 6.39
CA VAL A 448 9.86 -4.23 7.15
C VAL A 448 11.02 -3.52 7.85
N THR A 449 11.06 -2.18 7.80
CA THR A 449 11.89 -1.38 8.70
C THR A 449 11.06 -0.95 9.90
N VAL A 450 11.58 -1.10 11.12
CA VAL A 450 10.92 -0.63 12.34
C VAL A 450 11.72 0.53 12.91
N TRP A 451 11.10 1.70 13.05
CA TRP A 451 11.75 2.91 13.57
C TRP A 451 11.61 3.04 15.09
N ASP A 452 11.72 1.93 15.75
CA ASP A 452 11.64 1.81 17.19
C ASP A 452 12.33 0.53 17.64
N GLU A 453 12.40 0.28 18.94
CA GLU A 453 12.71 -1.03 19.48
C GLU A 453 11.51 -1.96 19.35
N VAL A 454 11.79 -3.26 19.34
CA VAL A 454 10.78 -4.31 19.47
C VAL A 454 11.16 -5.23 20.62
N ASN A 455 10.22 -5.45 21.53
CA ASN A 455 10.42 -6.40 22.63
C ASN A 455 10.00 -7.82 22.21
N ASN A 456 10.14 -8.78 23.14
CA ASN A 456 9.83 -10.18 22.86
C ASN A 456 8.38 -10.40 22.37
N TYR A 457 7.41 -9.66 22.89
CA TYR A 457 6.00 -9.85 22.55
C TYR A 457 5.70 -9.40 21.12
N GLN A 458 6.25 -8.25 20.70
CA GLN A 458 6.09 -7.77 19.33
C GLN A 458 6.84 -8.66 18.35
N ARG A 459 8.06 -9.12 18.68
CA ARG A 459 8.79 -10.08 17.84
C ARG A 459 8.01 -11.37 17.63
N GLN A 460 7.44 -11.94 18.70
CA GLN A 460 6.59 -13.12 18.61
C GLN A 460 5.36 -12.88 17.74
N ALA A 461 4.68 -11.72 17.90
CA ALA A 461 3.52 -11.39 17.10
C ALA A 461 3.88 -11.29 15.61
N TYR A 462 4.96 -10.60 15.25
CA TYR A 462 5.44 -10.58 13.85
C TYR A 462 5.78 -11.98 13.35
N ALA A 463 6.49 -12.79 14.13
CA ALA A 463 6.90 -14.11 13.70
C ALA A 463 5.74 -15.08 13.51
N GLU A 464 4.69 -14.99 14.31
CA GLU A 464 3.52 -15.85 14.22
C GLU A 464 2.50 -15.38 13.16
N GLU A 465 2.30 -14.07 13.04
CA GLU A 465 1.23 -13.50 12.22
C GLU A 465 1.71 -13.04 10.82
N CYS A 466 3.02 -12.77 10.65
CA CYS A 466 3.57 -12.27 9.38
C CYS A 466 4.40 -13.34 8.67
N SER A 467 3.75 -14.38 8.17
CA SER A 467 4.40 -15.50 7.47
C SER A 467 5.02 -15.09 6.13
N TYR A 468 4.60 -13.94 5.57
CA TYR A 468 5.11 -13.40 4.31
C TYR A 468 6.49 -12.76 4.44
N LEU A 469 6.92 -12.36 5.64
CA LEU A 469 8.18 -11.65 5.85
C LEU A 469 9.41 -12.55 5.79
N TYR A 470 10.46 -12.05 5.13
CA TYR A 470 11.81 -12.59 5.18
C TYR A 470 12.59 -12.08 6.40
N GLY A 471 12.32 -10.87 6.87
CA GLY A 471 12.95 -10.29 8.04
C GLY A 471 12.55 -8.84 8.30
N LEU A 472 13.00 -8.33 9.44
CA LEU A 472 12.79 -6.95 9.83
C LEU A 472 14.12 -6.30 10.24
N THR A 473 14.28 -5.01 9.88
CA THR A 473 15.29 -4.19 10.50
C THR A 473 14.69 -3.40 11.66
N ILE A 474 15.46 -3.23 12.74
CA ILE A 474 15.07 -2.48 13.94
C ILE A 474 16.05 -1.34 14.17
N GLN A 475 15.54 -0.17 14.52
CA GLN A 475 16.36 1.02 14.76
C GLN A 475 15.70 1.93 15.80
N ASP A 476 16.48 2.28 16.81
CA ASP A 476 16.13 3.34 17.73
C ASP A 476 16.79 4.63 17.26
N TRP A 477 16.08 5.38 16.45
CA TRP A 477 16.60 6.58 15.81
C TRP A 477 16.94 7.71 16.81
N GLU A 478 16.30 7.73 17.98
CA GLU A 478 16.61 8.72 19.03
C GLU A 478 17.96 8.45 19.69
N ARG A 479 18.20 7.20 20.02
CA ARG A 479 19.37 6.81 20.83
C ARG A 479 20.57 6.47 19.97
N GLN A 480 20.34 5.86 18.81
CA GLN A 480 21.37 5.43 17.84
C GLN A 480 22.58 4.71 18.51
N THR A 481 22.30 3.99 19.60
CA THR A 481 23.37 3.45 20.46
C THR A 481 24.01 2.20 19.90
N GLY A 482 23.44 1.58 18.88
CA GLY A 482 23.87 0.27 18.37
C GLY A 482 23.76 -0.85 19.42
N ARG A 483 22.90 -0.68 20.44
CA ARG A 483 22.72 -1.67 21.50
C ARG A 483 21.76 -2.79 21.13
N LEU A 484 20.96 -2.57 20.10
CA LEU A 484 20.01 -3.59 19.63
C LEU A 484 20.80 -4.74 19.00
N GLY A 485 20.65 -5.93 19.54
CA GLY A 485 21.26 -7.14 19.02
C GLY A 485 20.40 -7.79 17.91
N THR A 486 21.03 -8.60 17.09
CA THR A 486 20.30 -9.49 16.19
C THR A 486 19.52 -10.52 16.98
N ASN A 487 18.23 -10.68 16.65
CA ASN A 487 17.35 -11.69 17.26
C ASN A 487 16.74 -12.54 16.13
N ILE A 488 16.52 -13.81 16.40
CA ILE A 488 15.82 -14.73 15.53
C ILE A 488 14.61 -15.27 16.29
N GLU A 489 13.43 -15.01 15.76
CA GLU A 489 12.19 -15.40 16.43
C GLU A 489 11.53 -16.58 15.72
N ALA A 490 10.97 -17.51 16.48
CA ALA A 490 10.34 -18.75 15.98
C ALA A 490 11.25 -19.58 15.04
N GLY A 491 12.59 -19.49 15.18
CA GLY A 491 13.55 -20.20 14.34
C GLY A 491 13.54 -19.81 12.85
N ARG A 492 12.90 -18.68 12.48
CA ARG A 492 12.79 -18.30 11.06
C ARG A 492 12.88 -16.79 10.76
N LEU A 493 12.39 -15.91 11.65
CA LEU A 493 12.26 -14.48 11.37
C LEU A 493 13.38 -13.69 12.04
N PRO A 494 14.35 -13.18 11.28
CA PRO A 494 15.43 -12.35 11.82
C PRO A 494 14.98 -10.89 12.02
N PHE A 495 15.43 -10.32 13.15
CA PHE A 495 15.38 -8.91 13.48
C PHE A 495 16.79 -8.39 13.56
N ILE A 496 17.21 -7.54 12.62
CA ILE A 496 18.59 -7.09 12.46
C ILE A 496 18.69 -5.60 12.77
N PRO A 497 19.68 -5.16 13.57
CA PRO A 497 19.92 -3.74 13.80
C PRO A 497 20.19 -2.99 12.49
N ASN A 498 19.60 -1.79 12.34
CA ASN A 498 19.73 -0.94 11.17
C ASN A 498 20.41 0.38 11.55
N TYR A 499 21.72 0.43 11.42
CA TYR A 499 22.54 1.59 11.79
C TYR A 499 23.50 1.99 10.68
N PRO A 500 23.62 3.29 10.36
CA PRO A 500 22.90 4.39 11.00
C PRO A 500 21.41 4.37 10.69
N CYS A 501 20.61 4.95 11.58
CA CYS A 501 19.15 4.96 11.45
C CYS A 501 18.65 5.97 10.40
N TYR A 502 19.34 7.10 10.25
CA TYR A 502 18.90 8.22 9.41
C TYR A 502 20.10 9.06 8.96
N ALA A 503 20.97 8.45 8.13
CA ALA A 503 22.21 9.08 7.69
C ALA A 503 21.95 10.20 6.69
N ASN A 504 22.53 11.36 6.91
CA ASN A 504 22.46 12.53 6.03
C ASN A 504 23.64 12.61 5.01
N GLY A 505 24.43 11.55 4.91
CA GLY A 505 25.55 11.44 3.97
C GLY A 505 26.09 10.01 3.88
N ILE A 506 26.68 9.67 2.73
CA ILE A 506 27.29 8.35 2.51
C ILE A 506 28.52 8.10 3.39
N ASP A 507 29.20 9.16 3.85
CA ASP A 507 30.29 9.06 4.81
C ASP A 507 29.80 8.53 6.16
N VAL A 508 28.65 9.01 6.63
CA VAL A 508 28.03 8.54 7.87
C VAL A 508 27.73 7.05 7.79
N ILE A 509 27.17 6.57 6.66
CA ILE A 509 26.90 5.15 6.45
C ILE A 509 28.20 4.34 6.47
N SER A 510 29.22 4.79 5.70
CA SER A 510 30.51 4.14 5.61
C SER A 510 31.20 4.04 6.97
N ASP A 511 31.19 5.12 7.77
CA ASP A 511 31.80 5.15 9.10
C ASP A 511 31.12 4.21 10.08
N PHE A 512 29.78 4.12 10.03
CA PHE A 512 29.06 3.16 10.85
C PHE A 512 29.37 1.72 10.44
N PHE A 513 29.34 1.41 9.16
CA PHE A 513 29.63 0.05 8.68
C PHE A 513 31.09 -0.35 8.96
N ASN A 514 32.04 0.59 8.92
CA ASN A 514 33.44 0.32 9.22
C ASN A 514 33.66 -0.17 10.67
N ARG A 515 32.74 0.11 11.59
CA ARG A 515 32.83 -0.41 12.97
C ARG A 515 32.83 -1.94 13.00
N ASP A 516 32.11 -2.57 12.07
CA ASP A 516 31.99 -4.01 11.93
C ASP A 516 32.95 -4.55 10.85
N ILE A 517 33.02 -3.90 9.69
CA ILE A 517 33.82 -4.31 8.52
C ILE A 517 35.28 -4.52 8.88
N LYS A 518 35.89 -3.66 9.72
CA LYS A 518 37.27 -3.79 10.19
C LYS A 518 37.56 -5.08 10.94
N ASN A 519 36.55 -5.79 11.41
CA ASN A 519 36.68 -7.04 12.14
C ASN A 519 36.42 -8.27 11.22
N PHE A 520 36.20 -8.05 9.95
CA PHE A 520 35.99 -9.13 8.98
C PHE A 520 37.27 -9.88 8.69
N ASP A 521 37.27 -11.19 8.87
CA ASP A 521 38.40 -12.07 8.70
C ASP A 521 38.26 -13.07 7.54
N GLY A 522 37.12 -13.05 6.82
CA GLY A 522 36.81 -13.96 5.73
C GLY A 522 36.40 -15.37 6.15
N SER A 523 36.31 -15.66 7.43
CA SER A 523 35.96 -17.02 7.92
C SER A 523 34.47 -17.36 7.75
N LYS A 524 33.60 -16.34 7.74
CA LYS A 524 32.15 -16.47 7.59
C LYS A 524 31.56 -15.19 6.99
N PRO A 525 30.34 -15.26 6.40
CA PRO A 525 29.66 -14.07 5.93
C PRO A 525 29.38 -13.07 7.05
N MET A 526 29.45 -11.78 6.72
CA MET A 526 29.10 -10.68 7.60
C MET A 526 27.93 -9.88 6.98
N PHE A 527 27.02 -9.40 7.80
CA PHE A 527 25.83 -8.66 7.37
C PHE A 527 25.76 -7.31 8.06
N VAL A 528 25.68 -6.22 7.28
CA VAL A 528 25.57 -4.85 7.78
C VAL A 528 24.40 -4.13 7.11
N SER A 529 23.64 -3.36 7.88
CA SER A 529 22.40 -2.71 7.45
C SER A 529 22.35 -1.28 7.98
N GLY A 530 21.90 -0.34 7.14
CA GLY A 530 21.73 1.07 7.51
C GLY A 530 20.69 1.77 6.66
N GLN A 531 20.27 2.96 7.12
CA GLN A 531 19.28 3.77 6.43
C GLN A 531 19.80 5.19 6.21
N CYS A 532 19.52 5.76 5.05
CA CYS A 532 19.76 7.17 4.77
C CYS A 532 18.46 7.97 4.74
N THR A 533 18.56 9.25 5.09
CA THR A 533 17.47 10.20 4.84
C THR A 533 17.40 10.51 3.36
N VAL A 534 16.24 10.32 2.78
CA VAL A 534 15.99 10.57 1.35
C VAL A 534 16.19 12.04 0.96
N TRP A 535 15.99 12.95 1.92
CA TRP A 535 16.09 14.40 1.71
C TRP A 535 17.53 14.85 1.44
N ASP A 536 18.51 14.13 1.98
CA ASP A 536 19.93 14.44 1.83
C ASP A 536 20.66 13.48 0.89
N VAL A 537 20.25 12.21 0.84
CA VAL A 537 20.94 11.13 0.14
C VAL A 537 19.97 10.40 -0.79
N GLY A 538 19.76 10.97 -1.97
CA GLY A 538 19.05 10.28 -3.05
C GLY A 538 19.99 9.37 -3.88
N PRO A 539 19.46 8.65 -4.89
CA PRO A 539 20.21 7.71 -5.73
C PRO A 539 21.51 8.26 -6.31
N ASP A 540 21.53 9.50 -6.80
CA ASP A 540 22.71 10.11 -7.42
C ASP A 540 23.91 10.27 -6.44
N LYS A 541 23.63 10.42 -5.16
CA LYS A 541 24.67 10.45 -4.11
C LYS A 541 24.99 9.05 -3.60
N LEU A 542 23.95 8.21 -3.45
CA LEU A 542 24.07 6.89 -2.83
C LEU A 542 24.99 5.95 -3.62
N ILE A 543 25.05 6.06 -4.95
CA ILE A 543 25.95 5.25 -5.79
C ILE A 543 27.43 5.38 -5.40
N GLY A 544 27.84 6.50 -4.82
CA GLY A 544 29.22 6.70 -4.31
C GLY A 544 29.55 5.84 -3.08
N LEU A 545 28.56 5.20 -2.46
CA LEU A 545 28.80 4.31 -1.32
C LEU A 545 29.53 3.03 -1.73
N THR A 546 29.35 2.53 -2.94
CA THR A 546 30.02 1.33 -3.45
C THR A 546 31.53 1.46 -3.35
N ASP A 547 32.09 2.55 -3.89
CA ASP A 547 33.55 2.80 -3.86
C ASP A 547 34.08 2.98 -2.43
N LYS A 548 33.27 3.62 -1.56
CA LYS A 548 33.66 3.81 -0.16
C LYS A 548 33.75 2.52 0.61
N LEU A 549 32.76 1.63 0.43
CA LEU A 549 32.73 0.34 1.12
C LEU A 549 33.81 -0.60 0.56
N ASP A 550 34.03 -0.61 -0.76
CA ASP A 550 35.13 -1.38 -1.35
C ASP A 550 36.47 -0.93 -0.81
N ALA A 551 36.68 0.39 -0.61
CA ALA A 551 37.93 0.91 -0.02
C ALA A 551 38.14 0.44 1.44
N LEU A 552 37.10 0.09 2.20
CA LEU A 552 37.21 -0.45 3.56
C LEU A 552 37.69 -1.90 3.58
N SER A 553 37.23 -2.71 2.62
CA SER A 553 37.61 -4.13 2.51
C SER A 553 37.58 -4.55 1.03
N PRO A 554 38.68 -4.26 0.27
CA PRO A 554 38.70 -4.41 -1.19
C PRO A 554 38.28 -5.82 -1.68
N GLY A 555 37.30 -5.88 -2.58
CA GLY A 555 36.82 -7.11 -3.17
C GLY A 555 35.96 -7.99 -2.25
N ASN A 556 35.77 -7.61 -0.98
CA ASN A 556 35.01 -8.40 -0.02
C ASN A 556 33.60 -7.85 0.26
N VAL A 557 33.28 -6.62 -0.16
CA VAL A 557 31.97 -6.03 0.11
C VAL A 557 31.06 -6.15 -1.09
N GLU A 558 29.85 -6.63 -0.85
CA GLU A 558 28.79 -6.72 -1.84
C GLU A 558 27.52 -6.01 -1.31
N ILE A 559 27.03 -5.01 -2.05
CA ILE A 559 25.76 -4.34 -1.71
C ILE A 559 24.64 -5.17 -2.34
N VAL A 560 23.65 -5.53 -1.53
CA VAL A 560 22.54 -6.39 -1.95
C VAL A 560 21.20 -5.80 -1.60
N ARG A 561 20.15 -6.25 -2.31
CA ARG A 561 18.74 -5.96 -2.02
C ARG A 561 18.37 -6.49 -0.64
N ALA A 562 17.39 -5.89 0.01
CA ALA A 562 16.94 -6.30 1.34
C ALA A 562 16.34 -7.72 1.35
N ASP A 563 15.58 -8.09 0.34
CA ASP A 563 15.03 -9.45 0.18
C ASP A 563 16.15 -10.49 0.04
N HIS A 564 17.19 -10.20 -0.77
CA HIS A 564 18.40 -11.03 -0.88
C HIS A 564 19.17 -11.08 0.44
N PHE A 565 19.35 -9.93 1.10
CA PHE A 565 20.07 -9.83 2.36
C PHE A 565 19.50 -10.76 3.44
N PHE A 566 18.18 -10.71 3.65
CA PHE A 566 17.53 -11.56 4.64
C PHE A 566 17.53 -13.04 4.24
N ASN A 567 17.34 -13.35 2.96
CA ASN A 567 17.40 -14.71 2.46
C ASN A 567 18.79 -15.32 2.67
N MET A 568 19.86 -14.57 2.33
CA MET A 568 21.25 -14.99 2.55
C MET A 568 21.63 -15.05 4.03
N PHE A 569 21.10 -14.14 4.85
CA PHE A 569 21.29 -14.17 6.31
C PHE A 569 20.70 -15.47 6.90
N CYS A 570 19.50 -15.86 6.48
CA CYS A 570 18.89 -17.11 6.94
C CYS A 570 19.73 -18.33 6.52
N GLU A 571 20.20 -18.39 5.27
CA GLU A 571 21.09 -19.47 4.82
C GLU A 571 22.37 -19.54 5.66
N ALA A 572 23.03 -18.39 5.90
CA ALA A 572 24.26 -18.32 6.68
C ALA A 572 24.11 -18.76 8.16
N ASN A 573 22.88 -18.70 8.67
CA ASN A 573 22.55 -19.08 10.05
C ASN A 573 21.77 -20.41 10.15
N HIS A 574 21.74 -21.21 9.08
CA HIS A 574 21.03 -22.50 8.99
C HIS A 574 19.54 -22.42 9.32
N LEU A 575 18.91 -21.28 9.04
CA LEU A 575 17.47 -21.06 9.15
C LEU A 575 16.77 -21.43 7.84
N PRO A 576 15.49 -21.76 7.86
CA PRO A 576 14.72 -21.88 6.63
C PRO A 576 14.74 -20.57 5.82
N PHE A 577 15.03 -20.66 4.54
CA PHE A 577 15.03 -19.55 3.59
C PHE A 577 14.33 -19.95 2.30
N ASP A 578 13.89 -18.99 1.52
CA ASP A 578 13.22 -19.23 0.25
C ASP A 578 14.22 -19.74 -0.80
N LEU A 579 14.13 -21.01 -1.13
CA LEU A 579 14.99 -21.70 -2.09
C LEU A 579 14.72 -21.25 -3.54
N THR A 580 13.53 -20.73 -3.81
CA THR A 580 13.16 -20.26 -5.16
C THR A 580 13.94 -19.02 -5.59
N MET A 581 14.53 -18.27 -4.64
CA MET A 581 15.39 -17.12 -4.92
C MET A 581 16.82 -17.51 -5.30
N THR A 582 17.24 -18.75 -5.12
CA THR A 582 18.64 -19.16 -5.38
C THR A 582 18.96 -19.20 -6.87
N GLU A 583 20.19 -18.86 -7.23
CA GLU A 583 20.66 -18.84 -8.61
C GLU A 583 20.64 -20.25 -9.25
N SER A 584 20.85 -21.29 -8.45
CA SER A 584 20.86 -22.69 -8.91
C SER A 584 19.46 -23.26 -9.21
N MET A 585 18.40 -22.61 -8.74
CA MET A 585 17.03 -23.10 -8.88
C MET A 585 16.57 -23.04 -10.33
N GLN A 586 16.01 -24.14 -10.80
CA GLN A 586 15.39 -24.26 -12.13
C GLN A 586 13.94 -24.70 -11.99
N VAL A 587 13.08 -24.18 -12.85
CA VAL A 587 11.67 -24.55 -12.91
C VAL A 587 11.39 -25.25 -14.22
N THR A 588 10.68 -26.37 -14.14
CA THR A 588 10.15 -27.10 -15.28
C THR A 588 8.66 -27.34 -15.09
N SER A 589 7.93 -27.49 -16.18
CA SER A 589 6.48 -27.76 -16.11
C SER A 589 6.03 -28.63 -17.28
N SER A 590 4.85 -29.24 -17.16
CA SER A 590 4.26 -30.01 -18.24
C SER A 590 2.74 -30.18 -18.02
N PRO A 591 1.94 -29.94 -19.07
CA PRO A 591 2.21 -29.06 -20.20
C PRO A 591 2.04 -27.59 -19.77
N SER A 592 2.46 -26.66 -20.60
CA SER A 592 2.37 -25.23 -20.28
C SER A 592 2.17 -24.36 -21.53
N GLU A 593 1.35 -23.33 -21.43
CA GLU A 593 1.24 -22.23 -22.41
C GLU A 593 2.22 -21.10 -22.10
N THR A 594 2.74 -21.03 -20.87
CA THR A 594 3.63 -20.02 -20.38
C THR A 594 4.97 -20.60 -19.99
N GLU A 595 5.97 -19.74 -19.78
CA GLU A 595 7.27 -20.19 -19.27
C GLU A 595 7.13 -20.74 -17.86
N ALA A 596 7.77 -21.88 -17.60
CA ALA A 596 7.72 -22.54 -16.30
C ALA A 596 8.22 -21.64 -15.16
N ALA A 597 9.20 -20.78 -15.44
CA ALA A 597 9.78 -19.85 -14.46
C ALA A 597 8.76 -18.91 -13.83
N LEU A 598 7.68 -18.56 -14.53
CA LEU A 598 6.61 -17.71 -14.02
C LEU A 598 5.87 -18.31 -12.81
N ALA A 599 6.01 -19.62 -12.59
CA ALA A 599 5.43 -20.26 -11.41
C ALA A 599 6.24 -20.06 -10.13
N ALA A 600 7.44 -19.50 -10.19
CA ALA A 600 8.33 -19.35 -9.02
C ALA A 600 9.32 -18.19 -9.23
N ASP A 601 8.78 -17.04 -9.66
CA ASP A 601 9.55 -15.80 -9.89
C ASP A 601 9.35 -14.76 -8.78
N GLY A 602 8.55 -15.08 -7.75
CA GLY A 602 8.23 -14.21 -6.64
C GLY A 602 7.11 -13.19 -6.95
N SER A 603 6.48 -13.28 -8.14
CA SER A 603 5.40 -12.40 -8.58
C SER A 603 4.09 -13.19 -8.75
N PRO A 604 3.15 -13.12 -7.82
CA PRO A 604 1.86 -13.79 -8.00
C PRO A 604 0.92 -13.07 -8.98
N SER A 605 1.36 -11.96 -9.59
CA SER A 605 0.49 -11.05 -10.35
C SER A 605 0.37 -11.45 -11.82
N GLU A 606 -0.82 -11.34 -12.40
CA GLU A 606 -0.97 -11.44 -13.85
C GLU A 606 -0.20 -10.30 -14.57
N PRO A 607 0.55 -10.54 -15.65
CA PRO A 607 0.64 -11.77 -16.45
C PRO A 607 1.71 -12.78 -16.00
N ASN A 608 2.39 -12.58 -14.89
CA ASN A 608 3.47 -13.41 -14.36
C ASN A 608 2.88 -14.64 -13.64
N MET A 609 2.22 -15.50 -14.37
CA MET A 609 1.57 -16.69 -13.81
C MET A 609 1.77 -17.86 -14.74
N TRP A 610 2.09 -19.02 -14.19
CA TRP A 610 2.10 -20.25 -14.96
C TRP A 610 0.66 -20.70 -15.27
N VAL A 611 0.42 -21.07 -16.53
CA VAL A 611 -0.87 -21.55 -17.03
C VAL A 611 -0.68 -22.85 -17.79
N SER A 612 -1.50 -23.86 -17.51
CA SER A 612 -1.51 -25.13 -18.22
C SER A 612 -2.31 -25.01 -19.52
N SER A 613 -1.72 -25.50 -20.63
CA SER A 613 -2.34 -25.53 -21.96
C SER A 613 -3.30 -26.70 -22.18
N THR A 614 -3.47 -27.60 -21.21
CA THR A 614 -4.31 -28.79 -21.42
C THR A 614 -5.80 -28.51 -21.26
N THR A 615 -6.58 -29.08 -22.15
CA THR A 615 -8.06 -29.03 -22.09
C THR A 615 -8.65 -29.83 -20.93
N ASP A 616 -7.88 -30.73 -20.29
CA ASP A 616 -8.29 -31.47 -19.10
C ASP A 616 -7.82 -30.81 -17.80
N GLY A 617 -7.12 -29.66 -17.89
CA GLY A 617 -6.70 -28.87 -16.75
C GLY A 617 -5.70 -29.57 -15.82
N LYS A 618 -4.98 -30.59 -16.31
CA LYS A 618 -3.96 -31.30 -15.54
C LYS A 618 -2.58 -30.85 -15.95
N GLY A 619 -1.67 -30.86 -15.00
CA GLY A 619 -0.30 -30.47 -15.25
C GLY A 619 0.52 -30.49 -13.98
N TRP A 620 1.78 -30.16 -14.10
CA TRP A 620 2.65 -30.01 -12.95
C TRP A 620 3.68 -28.90 -13.17
N VAL A 621 4.09 -28.31 -12.05
CA VAL A 621 5.24 -27.41 -11.95
C VAL A 621 6.23 -28.01 -10.97
N GLN A 622 7.52 -28.02 -11.33
CA GLN A 622 8.58 -28.62 -10.54
C GLN A 622 9.77 -27.68 -10.41
N CYS A 623 10.20 -27.46 -9.17
CA CYS A 623 11.47 -26.81 -8.84
C CYS A 623 12.58 -27.84 -8.64
N ASP A 624 13.76 -27.60 -9.23
CA ASP A 624 15.03 -28.30 -8.96
C ASP A 624 15.99 -27.30 -8.32
N PHE A 625 16.38 -27.50 -7.08
CA PHE A 625 17.27 -26.62 -6.34
C PHE A 625 18.76 -26.86 -6.60
N GLY A 626 19.10 -27.83 -7.46
CA GLY A 626 20.49 -28.19 -7.81
C GLY A 626 21.17 -29.13 -6.81
N GLU A 627 20.84 -28.98 -5.53
CA GLU A 627 21.36 -29.84 -4.42
C GLU A 627 20.25 -30.10 -3.39
N PRO A 628 20.39 -31.09 -2.49
CA PRO A 628 19.42 -31.37 -1.44
C PRO A 628 19.42 -30.29 -0.35
N TYR A 629 18.23 -30.00 0.19
CA TYR A 629 17.97 -29.18 1.34
C TYR A 629 17.00 -29.85 2.31
N LEU A 630 16.96 -29.43 3.56
CA LEU A 630 15.95 -29.82 4.53
C LEU A 630 14.71 -28.92 4.32
N ILE A 631 13.79 -29.38 3.47
CA ILE A 631 12.59 -28.64 3.09
C ILE A 631 11.53 -28.83 4.17
N SER A 632 10.93 -27.71 4.63
CA SER A 632 9.97 -27.73 5.75
C SER A 632 8.69 -26.92 5.50
N ARG A 633 8.59 -26.13 4.41
CA ARG A 633 7.40 -25.33 4.09
C ARG A 633 7.34 -25.06 2.59
N TYR A 634 6.13 -25.00 2.07
CA TYR A 634 5.85 -24.44 0.74
C TYR A 634 4.64 -23.49 0.79
N VAL A 635 4.60 -22.57 -0.15
CA VAL A 635 3.48 -21.65 -0.37
C VAL A 635 3.08 -21.72 -1.83
N VAL A 636 1.83 -22.06 -2.11
CA VAL A 636 1.26 -22.06 -3.47
C VAL A 636 0.26 -20.92 -3.54
N ARG A 637 0.51 -19.95 -4.42
CA ARG A 637 -0.38 -18.83 -4.69
C ARG A 637 -1.21 -19.16 -5.93
N HIS A 638 -2.53 -19.16 -5.75
CA HIS A 638 -3.48 -19.51 -6.81
C HIS A 638 -3.92 -18.26 -7.60
N ALA A 639 -4.83 -18.46 -8.55
CA ALA A 639 -5.33 -17.41 -9.45
C ALA A 639 -5.87 -16.17 -8.73
N GLN A 640 -6.54 -16.35 -7.60
CA GLN A 640 -7.07 -15.23 -6.81
C GLN A 640 -5.94 -14.38 -6.20
N ALA A 641 -4.83 -14.96 -5.80
CA ALA A 641 -3.66 -14.21 -5.33
C ALA A 641 -3.04 -13.37 -6.46
N ALA A 642 -3.23 -13.80 -7.72
CA ALA A 642 -2.83 -13.04 -8.92
C ALA A 642 -3.84 -11.93 -9.33
N GLY A 643 -4.93 -11.76 -8.58
CA GLY A 643 -5.97 -10.76 -8.85
C GLY A 643 -7.12 -11.25 -9.73
N LEU A 644 -7.21 -12.55 -9.99
CA LEU A 644 -8.32 -13.16 -10.72
C LEU A 644 -9.48 -13.56 -9.77
N GLY A 645 -10.57 -14.10 -10.32
CA GLY A 645 -11.67 -14.59 -9.52
C GLY A 645 -11.32 -15.87 -8.74
N CYS A 646 -11.89 -16.04 -7.54
CA CYS A 646 -11.64 -17.22 -6.69
C CYS A 646 -12.09 -18.52 -7.33
N GLU A 647 -13.06 -18.49 -8.26
CA GLU A 647 -13.51 -19.64 -9.04
C GLU A 647 -12.46 -20.20 -10.00
N LEU A 648 -11.37 -19.43 -10.24
CA LEU A 648 -10.23 -19.82 -11.07
C LEU A 648 -9.05 -20.39 -10.26
N ASN A 649 -9.19 -20.49 -8.93
CA ASN A 649 -8.18 -21.12 -8.09
C ASN A 649 -8.04 -22.61 -8.44
N THR A 650 -6.79 -23.12 -8.43
CA THR A 650 -6.53 -24.55 -8.61
C THR A 650 -7.24 -25.34 -7.52
N ARG A 651 -8.14 -26.24 -7.93
CA ARG A 651 -9.09 -26.91 -7.03
C ARG A 651 -8.50 -28.13 -6.34
N ASP A 652 -7.94 -29.07 -7.11
CA ASP A 652 -7.35 -30.30 -6.56
C ASP A 652 -5.90 -30.43 -7.03
N PHE A 653 -5.00 -30.58 -6.09
CA PHE A 653 -3.57 -30.75 -6.37
C PHE A 653 -2.86 -31.48 -5.24
N ILE A 654 -1.68 -32.02 -5.56
CA ILE A 654 -0.76 -32.60 -4.59
C ILE A 654 0.59 -31.89 -4.65
N VAL A 655 1.29 -31.85 -3.52
CA VAL A 655 2.67 -31.39 -3.42
C VAL A 655 3.55 -32.57 -3.04
N GLU A 656 4.62 -32.77 -3.78
CA GLU A 656 5.52 -33.89 -3.65
C GLU A 656 6.98 -33.44 -3.56
N THR A 657 7.80 -34.20 -2.83
CA THR A 657 9.24 -33.99 -2.70
C THR A 657 10.02 -35.16 -3.26
N SER A 658 11.24 -34.93 -3.74
CA SER A 658 12.11 -35.99 -4.28
C SER A 658 13.60 -35.64 -4.13
N LEU A 659 14.45 -36.66 -3.95
CA LEU A 659 15.91 -36.50 -4.02
C LEU A 659 16.46 -36.69 -5.44
N ASP A 660 15.83 -37.56 -6.25
CA ASP A 660 16.34 -38.01 -7.54
C ASP A 660 15.49 -37.56 -8.74
N GLY A 661 14.38 -36.86 -8.49
CA GLY A 661 13.41 -36.41 -9.50
C GLY A 661 12.60 -37.57 -10.13
N LYS A 662 12.69 -38.79 -9.59
CA LYS A 662 12.01 -39.99 -10.09
C LYS A 662 11.13 -40.64 -9.04
N THR A 663 11.61 -40.72 -7.82
CA THR A 663 10.88 -41.27 -6.67
C THR A 663 10.32 -40.13 -5.86
N TRP A 664 8.99 -40.08 -5.72
CA TRP A 664 8.29 -38.94 -5.11
C TRP A 664 7.63 -39.33 -3.79
N ALA A 665 7.80 -38.52 -2.79
CA ALA A 665 7.13 -38.62 -1.50
C ALA A 665 6.08 -37.51 -1.38
N LEU A 666 4.90 -37.87 -0.88
CA LEU A 666 3.81 -36.92 -0.72
C LEU A 666 4.10 -35.96 0.45
N ALA A 667 4.03 -34.67 0.20
CA ALA A 667 4.12 -33.57 1.19
C ALA A 667 2.77 -32.97 1.53
N GLY A 668 1.82 -32.96 0.58
CA GLY A 668 0.46 -32.44 0.82
C GLY A 668 -0.55 -32.86 -0.24
N THR A 669 -1.83 -32.95 0.16
CA THR A 669 -2.96 -33.25 -0.73
C THR A 669 -4.08 -32.27 -0.46
N TYR A 670 -4.60 -31.65 -1.51
CA TYR A 670 -5.64 -30.64 -1.44
C TYR A 670 -6.78 -31.00 -2.39
N THR A 671 -7.99 -30.93 -1.87
CA THR A 671 -9.23 -31.18 -2.63
C THR A 671 -10.26 -30.12 -2.33
N ASN A 672 -10.99 -29.68 -3.35
CA ASN A 672 -11.96 -28.59 -3.26
C ASN A 672 -11.36 -27.29 -2.67
N ASN A 673 -10.12 -26.97 -3.04
CA ASN A 673 -9.45 -25.77 -2.58
C ASN A 673 -10.19 -24.51 -3.07
N THR A 674 -10.47 -23.60 -2.14
CA THR A 674 -11.08 -22.28 -2.39
C THR A 674 -10.17 -21.14 -1.95
N GLU A 675 -9.05 -21.46 -1.31
CA GLU A 675 -8.12 -20.47 -0.77
C GLU A 675 -7.29 -19.82 -1.87
N ALA A 676 -7.03 -18.52 -1.72
CA ALA A 676 -6.12 -17.79 -2.60
C ALA A 676 -4.67 -18.25 -2.44
N VAL A 677 -4.30 -18.68 -1.25
CA VAL A 677 -2.94 -19.08 -0.86
C VAL A 677 -3.01 -20.37 -0.03
N THR A 678 -2.26 -21.38 -0.45
CA THR A 678 -2.00 -22.57 0.35
C THR A 678 -0.62 -22.45 0.97
N ASP A 679 -0.54 -22.22 2.28
CA ASP A 679 0.70 -22.11 3.06
C ASP A 679 0.78 -23.30 4.02
N ALA A 680 1.76 -24.18 3.83
CA ALA A 680 1.87 -25.42 4.59
C ALA A 680 3.29 -25.67 5.09
N SER A 681 3.38 -25.89 6.40
CA SER A 681 4.61 -26.34 7.07
C SER A 681 4.49 -27.82 7.45
N PHE A 682 5.60 -28.55 7.39
CA PHE A 682 5.67 -29.97 7.70
C PHE A 682 7.05 -30.33 8.31
N ASP A 683 7.19 -31.53 8.83
CA ASP A 683 8.48 -32.02 9.34
C ASP A 683 9.53 -31.96 8.23
N ALA A 684 10.70 -31.40 8.52
CA ALA A 684 11.74 -31.20 7.54
C ALA A 684 12.17 -32.52 6.88
N VAL A 685 12.15 -32.53 5.56
CA VAL A 685 12.57 -33.70 4.75
C VAL A 685 13.72 -33.31 3.83
N GLU A 686 14.69 -34.20 3.67
CA GLU A 686 15.77 -33.99 2.72
C GLU A 686 15.25 -34.20 1.30
N ALA A 687 15.27 -33.16 0.48
CA ALA A 687 14.84 -33.20 -0.91
C ALA A 687 15.58 -32.16 -1.77
N ARG A 688 15.77 -32.49 -3.05
CA ARG A 688 16.30 -31.62 -4.09
C ARG A 688 15.18 -31.00 -4.96
N TYR A 689 14.07 -31.73 -5.08
CA TYR A 689 12.95 -31.36 -5.95
C TYR A 689 11.68 -31.17 -5.14
N VAL A 690 10.88 -30.17 -5.53
CA VAL A 690 9.48 -30.01 -5.12
C VAL A 690 8.62 -29.90 -6.36
N ARG A 691 7.50 -30.65 -6.39
CA ARG A 691 6.54 -30.60 -7.50
C ARG A 691 5.13 -30.38 -7.02
N VAL A 692 4.43 -29.48 -7.67
CA VAL A 692 2.98 -29.29 -7.54
C VAL A 692 2.33 -29.97 -8.73
N SER A 693 1.57 -31.05 -8.50
CA SER A 693 0.86 -31.81 -9.51
C SER A 693 -0.63 -31.54 -9.41
N ILE A 694 -1.23 -30.99 -10.47
CA ILE A 694 -2.62 -30.57 -10.53
C ILE A 694 -3.46 -31.72 -11.07
N THR A 695 -4.50 -32.10 -10.32
CA THR A 695 -5.41 -33.21 -10.69
C THR A 695 -6.78 -32.69 -11.13
N ASP A 696 -7.18 -31.50 -10.68
CA ASP A 696 -8.36 -30.78 -11.14
C ASP A 696 -8.12 -29.26 -11.07
N ALA A 697 -8.14 -28.60 -12.22
CA ALA A 697 -7.86 -27.18 -12.34
C ALA A 697 -8.98 -26.26 -11.82
N GLY A 698 -10.20 -26.77 -11.71
CA GLY A 698 -11.36 -25.98 -11.30
C GLY A 698 -12.34 -25.67 -12.44
N ALA A 699 -13.06 -24.53 -12.32
CA ALA A 699 -14.28 -24.28 -13.07
C ALA A 699 -14.12 -24.18 -14.59
N ASP A 700 -13.02 -23.63 -15.08
CA ASP A 700 -12.76 -23.46 -16.52
C ASP A 700 -11.83 -24.53 -17.13
N GLY A 701 -11.35 -25.47 -16.31
CA GLY A 701 -10.45 -26.54 -16.74
C GLY A 701 -9.02 -26.10 -17.05
N VAL A 702 -8.64 -24.85 -16.68
CA VAL A 702 -7.30 -24.30 -16.90
C VAL A 702 -6.56 -24.21 -15.57
N ALA A 703 -5.47 -24.94 -15.44
CA ALA A 703 -4.64 -24.88 -14.24
C ALA A 703 -3.79 -23.61 -14.21
N ARG A 704 -3.71 -23.00 -13.02
CA ARG A 704 -2.94 -21.76 -12.80
C ARG A 704 -2.18 -21.82 -11.48
N ILE A 705 -0.91 -21.45 -11.52
CA ILE A 705 -0.09 -21.19 -10.34
C ILE A 705 0.44 -19.76 -10.46
N GLY A 706 0.02 -18.88 -9.56
CA GLY A 706 0.49 -17.51 -9.51
C GLY A 706 1.94 -17.44 -9.04
N ASP A 707 2.28 -18.18 -7.98
CA ASP A 707 3.66 -18.30 -7.49
C ASP A 707 3.80 -19.52 -6.59
N LEU A 708 4.99 -20.11 -6.57
CA LEU A 708 5.39 -21.22 -5.70
C LEU A 708 6.65 -20.84 -4.94
N GLU A 709 6.54 -20.74 -3.64
CA GLU A 709 7.68 -20.54 -2.74
C GLU A 709 8.00 -21.85 -2.02
N VAL A 710 9.27 -22.15 -1.84
CA VAL A 710 9.72 -23.36 -1.11
C VAL A 710 10.80 -22.96 -0.10
N TYR A 711 10.58 -23.30 1.15
CA TYR A 711 11.47 -22.96 2.25
C TYR A 711 12.18 -24.18 2.79
N GLY A 712 13.49 -24.07 2.94
CA GLY A 712 14.34 -25.10 3.49
C GLY A 712 15.64 -24.54 4.07
N SER A 713 16.39 -25.38 4.76
CA SER A 713 17.70 -25.05 5.33
C SER A 713 18.77 -26.02 4.85
N ARG A 714 20.05 -25.64 5.04
CA ARG A 714 21.19 -26.53 4.77
C ARG A 714 21.43 -27.52 5.90
#